data_bb739732d354f8eefe4dd2e5f99d0a65
#
_entry.id   bb739732d354f8eefe4dd2e5f99d0a65
#
_cell.length_a   1.000
_cell.length_b   1.000
_cell.length_c   1.000
_cell.angle_alpha   90.00
_cell.angle_beta   90.00
_cell.angle_gamma   90.00
#
_symmetry.space_group_name_H-M   'P 1'
#
loop_
_entity.id
_entity.type
_entity.pdbx_description
1 polymer ?
#
loop_
_entity_poly.entity_id
_entity_poly.type
_entity_poly.pdbx_seq_one_letter_code
_entity_poly.pdbx_strand_id
1 'polypeptide(L)'
;MARRSVCEAGQERLWCCQYCDGDAILAAAAAGATRCTGLNRDSTIYLLRPSSWHLCVRDGALPEAAWISHICISRTDRRHQGSFGKGSATDRCPEAFDGGRNAALCCSGGIGPRCTSRVEERSRTAKVTEANAIRFRKRMEGYWQLDATGSTARKRPGFVSSIVLAVTLVISLTCFGQKSPASGSEPSRIQQLFSEEKWQEVIATTEGISSRGAELNYYFGVALAQMGRLDEARASLREGYRARPDDIRFPTELAGLAFKQKNYSESAEYARRALRIDPRDSYLNDFLGTVYFLEGNTDAAVKYWNRVDKPQIVDLTVDRKMSVKPALLDRAMTFSPASELRLGNLRTSNVRVDGLGIFHTHHFQLSARDDGKFDLALIAQERDGWGSNTWQALLSTFRGVFYETVYPEYFNFHGTAINFTSMLRWDSEKRRATATVSGPLRGNPKRRYSFNVDLRNENWDIRQSFQGPSPLRGALNLRRESAGADLTSFTSGKWTWFTGIELSHRDYRNVFAGTALTPDVLLQGIELKALAHTRYELWRVPERRFNTIVAGSTQVGRIWAEPSAAFGKLRGFIDARWYPRAEGDDYEISERISGGGIAGDVPFDELYMLGLERDNDLLLRAHIGTRDGRKGSAPLGRRYVLSNAEINKNLYNNGLFSVRLAPFLDTGKITDPSGGLGEQKWLWDTGAEVKLRIIGVGFTFTYGKDLRSGNNAFYVSAGR
;
A
#
# COMPACT_ATOMS: atom_id res chain seq x y z
N MET A 1 5.18 -13.03 29.83
CA MET A 1 6.13 -13.79 30.69
C MET A 1 6.53 -15.05 29.95
N ALA A 2 7.77 -15.13 29.52
CA ALA A 2 8.31 -16.31 28.86
C ALA A 2 8.63 -17.39 29.91
N ARG A 3 8.07 -18.58 29.76
CA ARG A 3 8.49 -19.74 30.56
C ARG A 3 9.78 -20.30 29.95
N ARG A 4 10.79 -20.45 30.79
CA ARG A 4 12.07 -21.08 30.43
C ARG A 4 11.98 -22.57 30.78
N SER A 5 12.15 -23.43 29.78
CA SER A 5 12.34 -24.86 29.99
C SER A 5 13.76 -25.24 29.60
N VAL A 6 14.40 -26.08 30.43
CA VAL A 6 15.75 -26.59 30.23
C VAL A 6 15.65 -28.03 29.75
N CYS A 7 16.24 -28.36 28.61
CA CYS A 7 16.41 -29.73 28.14
C CYS A 7 17.90 -30.10 28.31
N GLU A 8 18.20 -31.18 29.01
CA GLU A 8 19.55 -31.72 29.13
C GLU A 8 19.79 -32.77 28.04
N ALA A 9 20.79 -32.52 27.23
CA ALA A 9 21.30 -33.51 26.26
C ALA A 9 22.83 -33.58 26.42
N GLY A 10 23.32 -34.61 27.10
CA GLY A 10 24.75 -34.78 27.36
C GLY A 10 25.36 -33.75 28.32
N GLN A 11 26.58 -33.34 28.08
CA GLN A 11 27.30 -32.37 28.92
C GLN A 11 26.99 -30.89 28.64
N GLU A 12 26.12 -30.58 27.68
CA GLU A 12 25.72 -29.22 27.33
C GLU A 12 24.25 -28.94 27.69
N ARG A 13 24.02 -27.80 28.35
CA ARG A 13 22.65 -27.34 28.67
C ARG A 13 22.11 -26.52 27.50
N LEU A 14 21.14 -27.06 26.77
CA LEU A 14 20.40 -26.40 25.72
C LEU A 14 19.12 -25.74 26.28
N TRP A 15 18.94 -24.43 26.00
CA TRP A 15 17.75 -23.72 26.37
C TRP A 15 16.89 -23.56 25.11
N CYS A 16 15.74 -24.23 25.12
CA CYS A 16 14.76 -24.10 24.02
C CYS A 16 13.64 -23.13 24.46
N CYS A 17 13.44 -22.10 23.71
CA CYS A 17 12.32 -21.17 23.89
C CYS A 17 11.46 -21.13 22.63
N GLN A 18 10.15 -21.34 22.81
CA GLN A 18 9.16 -21.16 21.78
C GLN A 18 8.51 -19.78 21.98
N TYR A 19 8.57 -18.91 20.96
CA TYR A 19 8.01 -17.58 21.02
C TYR A 19 6.78 -17.47 20.10
N CYS A 20 5.73 -16.91 20.67
CA CYS A 20 4.50 -16.62 19.95
C CYS A 20 4.42 -15.16 19.44
N ASP A 21 5.32 -14.28 19.89
CA ASP A 21 5.31 -12.84 19.58
C ASP A 21 6.69 -12.28 19.22
N GLY A 22 6.74 -11.37 18.25
CA GLY A 22 7.95 -10.68 17.79
C GLY A 22 8.63 -9.81 18.86
N ASP A 23 7.86 -9.25 19.78
CA ASP A 23 8.35 -8.38 20.85
C ASP A 23 9.18 -9.13 21.90
N ALA A 24 8.85 -10.41 22.13
CA ALA A 24 9.63 -11.27 23.04
C ALA A 24 11.05 -11.57 22.51
N ILE A 25 11.25 -11.42 21.21
CA ILE A 25 12.52 -11.65 20.52
C ILE A 25 13.54 -10.55 20.84
N LEU A 26 13.11 -9.29 20.81
CA LEU A 26 13.97 -8.15 21.11
C LEU A 26 14.32 -8.04 22.61
N ALA A 27 13.37 -8.37 23.47
CA ALA A 27 13.60 -8.42 24.91
C ALA A 27 14.67 -9.44 25.31
N ALA A 28 14.70 -10.60 24.63
CA ALA A 28 15.73 -11.62 24.87
C ALA A 28 17.13 -11.20 24.37
N ALA A 29 17.21 -10.42 23.30
CA ALA A 29 18.48 -9.87 22.82
C ALA A 29 19.07 -8.81 23.77
N ALA A 30 18.22 -8.02 24.42
CA ALA A 30 18.61 -7.03 25.42
C ALA A 30 19.13 -7.65 26.72
N ALA A 31 18.66 -8.85 27.06
CA ALA A 31 19.16 -9.61 28.20
C ALA A 31 20.52 -10.30 27.95
N GLY A 32 21.16 -10.05 26.79
CA GLY A 32 22.47 -10.60 26.44
C GLY A 32 22.43 -12.03 25.88
N ALA A 33 21.25 -12.54 25.55
CA ALA A 33 21.07 -13.86 24.96
C ALA A 33 21.01 -13.78 23.42
N THR A 34 21.76 -14.62 22.72
CA THR A 34 21.84 -14.66 21.26
C THR A 34 20.99 -15.81 20.69
N ARG A 35 20.43 -15.62 19.53
CA ARG A 35 19.45 -16.51 18.89
C ARG A 35 20.00 -17.28 17.72
N CYS A 36 19.37 -18.41 17.45
CA CYS A 36 19.47 -19.06 16.14
C CYS A 36 18.20 -18.81 15.32
N THR A 37 18.30 -18.14 14.19
CA THR A 37 17.18 -17.93 13.26
C THR A 37 17.54 -18.47 11.88
N GLY A 38 16.70 -19.34 11.32
CA GLY A 38 16.78 -19.76 9.93
C GLY A 38 16.18 -18.69 9.02
N LEU A 39 17.01 -18.06 8.24
CA LEU A 39 16.59 -16.99 7.32
C LEU A 39 16.43 -17.47 5.89
N ASN A 40 17.03 -18.60 5.52
CA ASN A 40 16.86 -19.18 4.16
C ASN A 40 17.31 -20.65 4.14
N ARG A 41 16.91 -21.39 3.14
CA ARG A 41 17.16 -22.84 3.04
C ARG A 41 18.63 -23.24 3.05
N ASP A 42 19.56 -22.32 2.75
CA ASP A 42 20.98 -22.62 2.60
C ASP A 42 21.93 -21.64 3.32
N SER A 43 21.46 -20.85 4.28
CA SER A 43 22.29 -19.80 4.88
C SER A 43 22.51 -20.00 6.36
N THR A 44 23.74 -20.24 6.76
CA THR A 44 24.19 -20.17 8.15
C THR A 44 24.72 -18.77 8.43
N ILE A 45 24.11 -18.05 9.34
CA ILE A 45 24.57 -16.72 9.74
C ILE A 45 25.32 -16.80 11.05
N TYR A 46 26.59 -16.40 11.02
CA TYR A 46 27.42 -16.24 12.20
C TYR A 46 27.46 -14.78 12.61
N LEU A 47 26.94 -14.47 13.79
CA LEU A 47 27.09 -13.17 14.42
C LEU A 47 28.16 -13.25 15.50
N LEU A 48 29.36 -12.77 15.21
CA LEU A 48 30.43 -12.65 16.18
C LEU A 48 30.22 -11.40 17.04
N ARG A 49 29.96 -11.58 18.33
CA ARG A 49 30.13 -10.54 19.34
C ARG A 49 31.36 -10.85 20.21
N PRO A 50 31.95 -9.84 20.84
CA PRO A 50 33.17 -10.01 21.66
C PRO A 50 33.02 -10.91 22.90
N SER A 51 31.82 -11.44 23.18
CA SER A 51 31.54 -12.34 24.30
C SER A 51 30.90 -13.63 23.77
N SER A 52 31.67 -14.64 23.58
CA SER A 52 31.40 -16.10 23.43
C SER A 52 29.95 -16.64 23.26
N TRP A 53 29.14 -16.04 22.38
CA TRP A 53 27.82 -16.53 22.02
C TRP A 53 27.78 -16.84 20.51
N HIS A 54 27.26 -17.99 20.12
CA HIS A 54 27.13 -18.40 18.73
C HIS A 54 25.66 -18.59 18.38
N LEU A 55 25.29 -18.08 17.20
CA LEU A 55 23.96 -18.27 16.64
C LEU A 55 24.04 -19.40 15.60
N CYS A 56 23.36 -20.52 15.84
CA CYS A 56 23.25 -21.63 14.89
C CYS A 56 21.87 -21.67 14.27
N VAL A 57 21.81 -21.70 12.95
CA VAL A 57 20.56 -21.84 12.19
C VAL A 57 20.57 -23.20 11.49
N ARG A 58 19.55 -24.01 11.72
CA ARG A 58 19.40 -25.29 11.04
C ARG A 58 18.15 -25.26 10.16
N ASP A 59 18.35 -25.50 8.88
CA ASP A 59 17.26 -25.67 7.93
C ASP A 59 16.79 -27.12 7.90
N GLY A 60 15.51 -27.32 8.14
CA GLY A 60 14.83 -28.58 7.95
C GLY A 60 13.80 -28.46 6.84
N ALA A 61 13.81 -29.36 5.88
CA ALA A 61 12.77 -29.45 4.88
C ALA A 61 11.46 -29.87 5.53
N LEU A 62 10.55 -28.94 5.70
CA LEU A 62 9.17 -29.19 6.12
C LEU A 62 8.22 -28.83 4.97
N PRO A 63 7.10 -29.55 4.80
CA PRO A 63 6.11 -29.25 3.76
C PRO A 63 5.46 -27.89 4.03
N GLU A 64 5.07 -27.20 2.98
CA GLU A 64 4.67 -25.77 2.87
C GLU A 64 3.57 -25.24 3.80
N ALA A 65 3.09 -26.01 4.76
CA ALA A 65 1.92 -25.64 5.57
C ALA A 65 2.21 -25.28 7.04
N ALA A 66 3.44 -25.41 7.53
CA ALA A 66 3.71 -25.14 8.95
C ALA A 66 5.14 -24.62 9.17
N TRP A 67 5.33 -23.33 9.14
CA TRP A 67 6.57 -22.69 9.58
C TRP A 67 6.54 -22.47 11.09
N ILE A 68 7.17 -23.35 11.81
CA ILE A 68 7.50 -23.14 13.23
C ILE A 68 8.99 -22.82 13.29
N SER A 69 9.32 -21.56 13.59
CA SER A 69 10.72 -21.16 13.79
C SER A 69 11.20 -21.66 15.12
N HIS A 70 12.08 -22.65 15.12
CA HIS A 70 12.79 -23.08 16.33
C HIS A 70 14.01 -22.21 16.55
N ILE A 71 14.13 -21.66 17.75
CA ILE A 71 15.25 -20.82 18.15
C ILE A 71 16.05 -21.57 19.21
N CYS A 72 17.28 -21.92 18.88
CA CYS A 72 18.22 -22.57 19.81
C CYS A 72 19.32 -21.60 20.23
N ILE A 73 19.48 -21.41 21.54
CA ILE A 73 20.53 -20.57 22.11
C ILE A 73 21.48 -21.46 22.89
N SER A 74 22.76 -21.52 22.51
CA SER A 74 23.79 -22.23 23.25
C SER A 74 24.73 -21.26 23.97
N ARG A 75 25.05 -21.56 25.22
CA ARG A 75 26.03 -20.83 26.03
C ARG A 75 27.21 -21.74 26.30
N THR A 76 28.41 -21.37 25.88
CA THR A 76 29.65 -22.01 26.26
C THR A 76 30.20 -21.38 27.55
N ASP A 77 30.24 -22.12 28.63
CA ASP A 77 30.81 -21.64 29.91
C ASP A 77 32.33 -21.72 29.84
N ARG A 78 32.99 -20.57 29.95
CA ARG A 78 34.46 -20.50 30.05
C ARG A 78 34.89 -20.89 31.49
N ARG A 79 35.09 -22.15 31.72
CA ARG A 79 35.95 -22.62 32.78
C ARG A 79 36.84 -23.71 32.22
N HIS A 80 37.90 -23.30 31.57
CA HIS A 80 39.23 -23.93 31.59
C HIS A 80 40.18 -23.05 30.76
N GLN A 81 41.08 -22.36 31.44
CA GLN A 81 42.31 -21.85 30.87
C GLN A 81 43.21 -23.05 30.67
N GLY A 82 43.54 -23.31 29.42
CA GLY A 82 44.54 -24.35 29.04
C GLY A 82 44.90 -24.09 27.61
N SER A 83 46.15 -23.70 27.42
CA SER A 83 46.83 -23.37 26.18
C SER A 83 46.58 -24.36 25.04
N PHE A 84 46.50 -23.88 23.84
CA PHE A 84 47.21 -24.25 22.61
C PHE A 84 46.43 -24.35 21.34
N GLY A 85 47.08 -23.90 20.29
CA GLY A 85 47.05 -24.48 18.98
C GLY A 85 46.18 -23.76 17.95
N LYS A 86 46.83 -23.10 17.03
CA LYS A 86 46.25 -22.75 15.73
C LYS A 86 45.75 -24.04 15.05
N GLY A 87 44.44 -24.20 14.99
CA GLY A 87 43.79 -25.24 14.21
C GLY A 87 42.51 -24.68 13.64
N SER A 88 42.34 -24.80 12.36
CA SER A 88 41.09 -24.45 11.67
C SER A 88 39.97 -25.29 12.22
N ALA A 89 39.08 -24.68 13.00
CA ALA A 89 37.93 -25.36 13.54
C ALA A 89 36.80 -25.37 12.47
N THR A 90 36.76 -26.49 11.77
CA THR A 90 35.53 -26.96 11.16
C THR A 90 34.84 -27.86 12.18
N ASP A 91 34.18 -27.31 13.14
CA ASP A 91 33.32 -28.10 14.04
C ASP A 91 32.02 -28.46 13.31
N ARG A 92 32.03 -29.69 12.81
CA ARG A 92 30.85 -30.39 12.38
C ARG A 92 30.01 -30.73 13.62
N CYS A 93 28.78 -30.30 13.67
CA CYS A 93 27.79 -30.86 14.57
C CYS A 93 27.65 -32.37 14.33
N PRO A 94 27.66 -33.22 15.38
CA PRO A 94 27.51 -34.66 15.17
C PRO A 94 26.12 -34.94 14.57
N GLU A 95 26.13 -35.75 13.53
CA GLU A 95 24.95 -36.31 12.89
C GLU A 95 24.13 -37.08 13.91
N ALA A 96 22.89 -36.66 14.11
CA ALA A 96 21.91 -37.36 14.93
C ALA A 96 21.12 -38.32 14.04
N PHE A 97 21.35 -39.60 14.25
CA PHE A 97 20.52 -40.79 14.01
C PHE A 97 19.45 -40.71 12.92
N ASP A 98 19.67 -41.48 11.92
CA ASP A 98 18.69 -42.01 10.98
C ASP A 98 17.70 -42.93 11.71
N GLY A 99 16.41 -42.67 11.57
CA GLY A 99 15.36 -43.48 12.16
C GLY A 99 14.05 -42.73 12.23
N GLY A 100 13.24 -42.88 11.19
CA GLY A 100 11.95 -42.22 11.06
C GLY A 100 11.00 -42.40 12.23
N ARG A 101 10.13 -41.43 12.39
CA ARG A 101 8.99 -41.35 13.32
C ARG A 101 9.37 -41.01 14.77
N ASN A 102 8.99 -39.81 15.16
CA ASN A 102 8.88 -39.24 16.51
C ASN A 102 9.88 -38.14 16.86
N ALA A 103 9.83 -37.03 16.12
CA ALA A 103 10.32 -35.74 16.57
C ALA A 103 9.27 -34.94 17.38
N ALA A 104 8.25 -35.62 17.92
CA ALA A 104 7.13 -35.00 18.63
C ALA A 104 7.14 -35.26 20.17
N LEU A 105 8.25 -35.77 20.70
CA LEU A 105 8.29 -36.21 22.12
C LEU A 105 9.43 -35.56 22.92
N CYS A 106 9.47 -34.25 22.96
CA CYS A 106 10.25 -33.53 23.97
C CYS A 106 9.47 -32.39 24.64
N CYS A 107 8.16 -32.49 24.74
CA CYS A 107 7.31 -31.59 25.54
C CYS A 107 6.06 -32.28 26.06
N SER A 108 6.20 -33.43 26.74
CA SER A 108 5.13 -34.01 27.50
C SER A 108 5.30 -33.64 29.00
N GLY A 109 4.87 -32.45 29.31
CA GLY A 109 4.84 -31.95 30.68
C GLY A 109 3.96 -30.73 30.77
N GLY A 110 2.64 -30.95 31.00
CA GLY A 110 1.72 -29.94 31.50
C GLY A 110 1.35 -28.79 30.53
N ILE A 111 0.51 -29.06 29.56
CA ILE A 111 -0.11 -28.03 28.72
C ILE A 111 -1.28 -27.42 29.50
N GLY A 112 -1.11 -26.21 30.01
CA GLY A 112 -2.23 -25.39 30.45
C GLY A 112 -3.04 -24.85 29.28
N PRO A 113 -4.37 -24.65 29.41
CA PRO A 113 -5.28 -24.45 28.26
C PRO A 113 -5.21 -23.09 27.56
N ARG A 114 -4.14 -22.29 27.72
CA ARG A 114 -4.07 -20.93 27.18
C ARG A 114 -3.16 -20.74 25.95
N CYS A 115 -2.34 -21.71 25.57
CA CYS A 115 -1.49 -21.58 24.37
C CYS A 115 -2.14 -22.06 23.07
N THR A 116 -3.22 -22.82 23.14
CA THR A 116 -3.91 -23.37 21.98
C THR A 116 -4.84 -22.38 21.27
N SER A 117 -5.23 -21.28 21.93
CA SER A 117 -6.26 -20.38 21.39
C SER A 117 -5.82 -19.56 20.16
N ARG A 118 -4.57 -19.18 20.05
CA ARG A 118 -4.13 -18.25 18.96
C ARG A 118 -3.72 -18.96 17.68
N VAL A 119 -3.19 -20.17 17.78
CA VAL A 119 -2.91 -21.01 16.58
C VAL A 119 -4.20 -21.62 16.06
N GLU A 120 -5.11 -22.02 16.96
CA GLU A 120 -6.45 -22.45 16.61
C GLU A 120 -7.29 -21.29 16.06
N GLU A 121 -7.12 -20.06 16.52
CA GLU A 121 -7.84 -18.89 16.00
C GLU A 121 -7.37 -18.49 14.59
N ARG A 122 -6.08 -18.59 14.26
CA ARG A 122 -5.60 -18.47 12.86
C ARG A 122 -6.02 -19.64 11.98
N SER A 123 -6.02 -20.86 12.52
CA SER A 123 -6.54 -22.02 11.81
C SER A 123 -8.06 -21.98 11.71
N ARG A 124 -8.76 -21.45 12.72
CA ARG A 124 -10.21 -21.23 12.68
C ARG A 124 -10.59 -20.08 11.74
N THR A 125 -9.85 -18.97 11.71
CA THR A 125 -10.09 -17.89 10.73
C THR A 125 -9.81 -18.34 9.31
N ALA A 126 -8.74 -19.08 9.05
CA ALA A 126 -8.49 -19.66 7.73
C ALA A 126 -9.57 -20.70 7.33
N LYS A 127 -9.96 -21.58 8.26
CA LYS A 127 -11.03 -22.56 8.03
C LYS A 127 -12.42 -21.92 7.94
N VAL A 128 -12.70 -20.85 8.69
CA VAL A 128 -13.94 -20.07 8.62
C VAL A 128 -14.00 -19.31 7.30
N THR A 129 -12.89 -18.75 6.83
CA THR A 129 -12.82 -18.08 5.52
C THR A 129 -13.02 -19.09 4.38
N GLU A 130 -12.46 -20.28 4.49
CA GLU A 130 -12.62 -21.36 3.52
C GLU A 130 -14.02 -22.00 3.59
N ALA A 131 -14.58 -22.19 4.79
CA ALA A 131 -15.95 -22.67 4.98
C ALA A 131 -16.99 -21.65 4.52
N ASN A 132 -16.75 -20.35 4.72
CA ASN A 132 -17.62 -19.28 4.22
C ASN A 132 -17.52 -19.16 2.69
N ALA A 133 -16.33 -19.33 2.11
CA ALA A 133 -16.15 -19.42 0.67
C ALA A 133 -16.89 -20.65 0.08
N ILE A 134 -16.87 -21.78 0.78
CA ILE A 134 -17.59 -23.02 0.36
C ILE A 134 -19.10 -22.86 0.52
N ARG A 135 -19.60 -22.23 1.59
CA ARG A 135 -21.04 -21.95 1.79
C ARG A 135 -21.56 -20.89 0.82
N PHE A 136 -20.78 -19.84 0.58
CA PHE A 136 -21.09 -18.85 -0.45
C PHE A 136 -21.05 -19.47 -1.85
N ARG A 137 -20.12 -20.38 -2.10
CA ARG A 137 -20.04 -21.20 -3.31
C ARG A 137 -21.29 -22.08 -3.53
N LYS A 138 -21.78 -22.78 -2.47
CA LYS A 138 -23.03 -23.55 -2.55
C LYS A 138 -24.26 -22.67 -2.82
N ARG A 139 -24.27 -21.43 -2.29
CA ARG A 139 -25.35 -20.47 -2.57
C ARG A 139 -25.28 -19.93 -3.99
N MET A 140 -24.09 -19.73 -4.54
CA MET A 140 -23.86 -19.37 -5.95
C MET A 140 -24.21 -20.56 -6.88
N GLU A 141 -23.89 -21.80 -6.51
CA GLU A 141 -24.32 -23.00 -7.23
C GLU A 141 -25.84 -23.13 -7.26
N GLY A 142 -26.56 -22.75 -6.20
CA GLY A 142 -28.01 -22.67 -6.16
C GLY A 142 -28.62 -21.56 -7.03
N TYR A 143 -27.89 -20.46 -7.25
CA TYR A 143 -28.32 -19.39 -8.18
C TYR A 143 -28.26 -19.82 -9.65
N TRP A 144 -27.34 -20.70 -10.02
CA TRP A 144 -27.26 -21.24 -11.38
C TRP A 144 -28.42 -22.15 -11.74
N GLN A 145 -29.17 -22.65 -10.75
CA GLN A 145 -30.35 -23.50 -10.96
C GLN A 145 -31.66 -22.71 -11.13
N LEU A 146 -31.69 -21.41 -10.79
CA LEU A 146 -32.93 -20.62 -10.73
C LEU A 146 -33.23 -19.74 -11.94
N ASP A 147 -32.29 -19.48 -12.83
CA ASP A 147 -32.46 -18.52 -13.94
C ASP A 147 -32.67 -19.18 -15.34
N ALA A 148 -32.88 -20.50 -15.41
CA ALA A 148 -33.26 -21.16 -16.65
C ALA A 148 -34.74 -20.98 -17.03
N THR A 149 -35.55 -20.31 -16.19
CA THR A 149 -36.97 -20.06 -16.45
C THR A 149 -37.28 -18.59 -16.64
N GLY A 150 -37.40 -18.22 -17.90
CA GLY A 150 -38.32 -17.24 -18.46
C GLY A 150 -38.50 -15.88 -17.77
N SER A 151 -37.94 -14.88 -18.37
CA SER A 151 -38.31 -13.48 -18.31
C SER A 151 -39.83 -13.25 -18.22
N THR A 152 -40.35 -12.86 -17.07
CA THR A 152 -41.63 -12.21 -16.96
C THR A 152 -41.47 -10.71 -16.88
N ALA A 153 -41.67 -10.04 -18.01
CA ALA A 153 -41.77 -8.60 -18.12
C ALA A 153 -42.95 -8.09 -17.30
N ARG A 154 -42.69 -7.36 -16.24
CA ARG A 154 -43.71 -6.62 -15.45
C ARG A 154 -44.13 -5.37 -16.23
N LYS A 155 -45.28 -5.45 -16.90
CA LYS A 155 -46.00 -4.30 -17.51
C LYS A 155 -46.47 -3.35 -16.40
N ARG A 156 -46.16 -2.07 -16.50
CA ARG A 156 -46.85 -0.97 -15.85
C ARG A 156 -48.00 -0.51 -16.74
N PRO A 157 -49.20 -0.19 -16.20
CA PRO A 157 -50.32 0.30 -16.98
C PRO A 157 -50.19 1.82 -17.18
N GLY A 158 -50.37 2.27 -18.38
CA GLY A 158 -50.52 3.68 -18.76
C GLY A 158 -51.60 3.80 -19.83
N PHE A 159 -52.60 4.49 -19.49
CA PHE A 159 -53.85 4.87 -20.10
C PHE A 159 -53.77 5.41 -21.54
N VAL A 160 -54.93 5.26 -22.24
CA VAL A 160 -55.62 6.07 -23.23
C VAL A 160 -55.78 5.49 -24.63
N SER A 161 -57.01 5.15 -24.85
CA SER A 161 -57.98 5.38 -25.98
C SER A 161 -57.79 4.66 -27.30
N SER A 162 -58.68 3.75 -27.52
CA SER A 162 -59.89 3.74 -28.33
C SER A 162 -59.81 4.03 -29.83
N ILE A 163 -60.53 3.15 -30.54
CA ILE A 163 -61.16 3.28 -31.89
C ILE A 163 -60.24 2.85 -33.03
N VAL A 164 -60.52 1.78 -33.70
CA VAL A 164 -61.49 1.57 -34.78
C VAL A 164 -61.62 0.08 -35.11
N LEU A 165 -62.84 -0.29 -35.16
CA LEU A 165 -63.44 -1.56 -35.50
C LEU A 165 -63.43 -1.79 -37.01
N ALA A 166 -63.46 -3.05 -37.41
CA ALA A 166 -64.24 -3.59 -38.47
C ALA A 166 -63.53 -4.09 -39.73
N VAL A 167 -63.95 -5.28 -40.06
CA VAL A 167 -64.15 -5.89 -41.39
C VAL A 167 -62.87 -6.42 -42.05
N THR A 168 -62.72 -7.70 -42.20
CA THR A 168 -63.53 -8.67 -43.00
C THR A 168 -63.16 -10.10 -42.67
N LEU A 169 -64.19 -10.82 -42.37
CA LEU A 169 -64.32 -12.28 -42.50
C LEU A 169 -64.42 -12.61 -43.97
N VAL A 170 -63.85 -13.65 -44.48
CA VAL A 170 -64.46 -14.63 -45.42
C VAL A 170 -63.39 -15.45 -46.20
N ILE A 171 -63.54 -16.77 -46.12
CA ILE A 171 -63.20 -17.79 -47.11
C ILE A 171 -61.74 -18.29 -47.11
N SER A 172 -61.45 -19.53 -47.05
CA SER A 172 -62.15 -20.83 -47.23
C SER A 172 -61.24 -21.95 -46.87
N LEU A 173 -61.76 -22.87 -46.28
CA LEU A 173 -61.62 -24.34 -46.39
C LEU A 173 -60.74 -24.91 -47.50
N THR A 174 -60.10 -25.94 -47.06
CA THR A 174 -59.57 -27.12 -47.78
C THR A 174 -58.12 -27.07 -48.20
N CYS A 175 -57.33 -27.71 -47.37
CA CYS A 175 -56.43 -28.78 -47.80
C CYS A 175 -56.08 -29.65 -46.58
N PHE A 176 -56.64 -30.83 -46.54
CA PHE A 176 -56.14 -31.90 -45.71
C PHE A 176 -54.73 -32.25 -46.19
N GLY A 177 -53.72 -31.79 -45.49
CA GLY A 177 -52.33 -32.23 -45.64
C GLY A 177 -51.97 -33.02 -44.42
N GLN A 178 -51.69 -34.27 -44.55
CA GLN A 178 -51.15 -35.18 -43.55
C GLN A 178 -49.94 -34.53 -42.89
N LYS A 179 -50.04 -34.29 -41.59
CA LYS A 179 -48.88 -33.94 -40.75
C LYS A 179 -48.00 -35.20 -40.65
N SER A 180 -46.97 -35.28 -41.46
CA SER A 180 -45.80 -36.07 -41.11
C SER A 180 -45.26 -35.54 -39.80
N PRO A 181 -44.78 -36.37 -38.87
CA PRO A 181 -44.10 -35.89 -37.67
C PRO A 181 -42.86 -35.12 -38.14
N ALA A 182 -42.89 -33.79 -38.04
CA ALA A 182 -41.73 -32.98 -38.28
C ALA A 182 -40.64 -33.46 -37.33
N SER A 183 -39.61 -34.10 -37.86
CA SER A 183 -38.32 -34.23 -37.18
C SER A 183 -37.89 -32.83 -36.87
N GLY A 184 -37.99 -32.42 -35.60
CA GLY A 184 -37.50 -31.14 -35.11
C GLY A 184 -36.08 -30.96 -35.61
N SER A 185 -35.75 -29.84 -36.18
CA SER A 185 -34.38 -29.54 -36.61
C SER A 185 -33.42 -29.81 -35.45
N GLU A 186 -32.26 -30.40 -35.67
CA GLU A 186 -31.25 -30.74 -34.62
C GLU A 186 -31.05 -29.59 -33.59
N PRO A 187 -30.99 -28.31 -34.00
CA PRO A 187 -30.92 -27.20 -33.05
C PRO A 187 -32.10 -27.14 -32.06
N SER A 188 -33.33 -27.44 -32.49
CA SER A 188 -34.52 -27.41 -31.63
C SER A 188 -34.50 -28.58 -30.61
N ARG A 189 -33.98 -29.72 -31.01
CA ARG A 189 -33.79 -30.87 -30.11
C ARG A 189 -32.71 -30.59 -29.05
N ILE A 190 -31.57 -30.01 -29.45
CA ILE A 190 -30.50 -29.65 -28.52
C ILE A 190 -31.00 -28.61 -27.52
N GLN A 191 -31.76 -27.61 -27.97
CA GLN A 191 -32.37 -26.60 -27.11
C GLN A 191 -33.35 -27.22 -26.10
N GLN A 192 -34.13 -28.20 -26.53
CA GLN A 192 -35.04 -28.95 -25.64
C GLN A 192 -34.25 -29.76 -24.59
N LEU A 193 -33.26 -30.53 -24.99
CA LEU A 193 -32.38 -31.28 -24.08
C LEU A 193 -31.66 -30.35 -23.08
N PHE A 194 -31.23 -29.19 -23.53
CA PHE A 194 -30.61 -28.16 -22.70
C PHE A 194 -31.59 -27.63 -21.65
N SER A 195 -32.86 -27.36 -22.04
CA SER A 195 -33.88 -26.88 -21.11
C SER A 195 -34.34 -27.96 -20.10
N GLU A 196 -34.16 -29.24 -20.45
CA GLU A 196 -34.40 -30.40 -19.58
C GLU A 196 -33.19 -30.77 -18.73
N GLU A 197 -32.10 -29.97 -18.77
CA GLU A 197 -30.82 -30.19 -18.05
C GLU A 197 -30.16 -31.55 -18.35
N LYS A 198 -30.44 -32.12 -19.50
CA LYS A 198 -29.87 -33.41 -19.96
C LYS A 198 -28.48 -33.19 -20.56
N TRP A 199 -27.54 -32.76 -19.72
CA TRP A 199 -26.21 -32.29 -20.16
C TRP A 199 -25.46 -33.36 -20.98
N GLN A 200 -25.53 -34.62 -20.62
CA GLN A 200 -24.82 -35.70 -21.30
C GLN A 200 -25.37 -35.94 -22.70
N GLU A 201 -26.71 -35.85 -22.87
CA GLU A 201 -27.35 -35.98 -24.18
C GLU A 201 -27.08 -34.75 -25.07
N VAL A 202 -27.03 -33.53 -24.48
CA VAL A 202 -26.60 -32.34 -25.20
C VAL A 202 -25.20 -32.51 -25.76
N ILE A 203 -24.26 -33.02 -24.94
CA ILE A 203 -22.86 -33.23 -25.37
C ILE A 203 -22.85 -34.27 -26.51
N ALA A 204 -23.44 -35.45 -26.31
CA ALA A 204 -23.43 -36.51 -27.30
C ALA A 204 -24.05 -36.09 -28.65
N THR A 205 -25.13 -35.31 -28.60
CA THR A 205 -25.81 -34.85 -29.85
C THR A 205 -24.99 -33.75 -30.53
N THR A 206 -24.25 -32.90 -29.77
CA THR A 206 -23.54 -31.77 -30.33
C THR A 206 -22.09 -32.10 -30.72
N GLU A 207 -21.49 -33.13 -30.13
CA GLU A 207 -20.08 -33.51 -30.34
C GLU A 207 -19.80 -33.92 -31.79
N GLY A 208 -20.79 -34.56 -32.46
CA GLY A 208 -20.69 -34.96 -33.87
C GLY A 208 -20.81 -33.83 -34.90
N ILE A 209 -21.14 -32.60 -34.48
CA ILE A 209 -21.34 -31.47 -35.38
C ILE A 209 -20.02 -30.79 -35.64
N SER A 210 -19.47 -30.87 -36.85
CA SER A 210 -18.16 -30.34 -37.22
C SER A 210 -18.13 -28.82 -37.35
N SER A 211 -19.24 -28.15 -37.65
CA SER A 211 -19.34 -26.68 -37.72
C SER A 211 -20.48 -26.19 -36.86
N ARG A 212 -20.14 -25.81 -35.65
CA ARG A 212 -21.07 -25.29 -34.65
C ARG A 212 -21.21 -23.78 -34.76
N GLY A 213 -22.41 -23.27 -34.98
CA GLY A 213 -22.72 -21.86 -34.85
C GLY A 213 -22.64 -21.40 -33.38
N ALA A 214 -22.70 -20.08 -33.17
CA ALA A 214 -22.58 -19.51 -31.83
C ALA A 214 -23.56 -20.12 -30.82
N GLU A 215 -24.82 -20.34 -31.20
CA GLU A 215 -25.85 -20.90 -30.33
C GLU A 215 -25.52 -22.31 -29.87
N LEU A 216 -25.09 -23.20 -30.79
CA LEU A 216 -24.68 -24.55 -30.46
C LEU A 216 -23.41 -24.57 -29.59
N ASN A 217 -22.46 -23.71 -29.87
CA ASN A 217 -21.27 -23.54 -29.02
C ASN A 217 -21.63 -23.07 -27.60
N TYR A 218 -22.71 -22.29 -27.43
CA TYR A 218 -23.22 -21.93 -26.13
C TYR A 218 -23.74 -23.16 -25.36
N TYR A 219 -24.71 -23.87 -25.96
CA TYR A 219 -25.31 -25.06 -25.29
C TYR A 219 -24.27 -26.14 -24.99
N PHE A 220 -23.39 -26.42 -25.94
CA PHE A 220 -22.31 -27.40 -25.77
C PHE A 220 -21.34 -26.99 -24.68
N GLY A 221 -20.90 -25.71 -24.70
CA GLY A 221 -19.97 -25.17 -23.69
C GLY A 221 -20.56 -25.21 -22.28
N VAL A 222 -21.83 -24.84 -22.11
CA VAL A 222 -22.50 -24.86 -20.80
C VAL A 222 -22.67 -26.33 -20.33
N ALA A 223 -23.09 -27.24 -21.19
CA ALA A 223 -23.23 -28.65 -20.85
C ALA A 223 -21.89 -29.27 -20.40
N LEU A 224 -20.81 -29.00 -21.12
CA LEU A 224 -19.45 -29.39 -20.73
C LEU A 224 -19.06 -28.82 -19.36
N ALA A 225 -19.41 -27.57 -19.09
CA ALA A 225 -19.14 -26.91 -17.81
C ALA A 225 -19.87 -27.56 -16.63
N GLN A 226 -21.12 -28.01 -16.85
CA GLN A 226 -21.92 -28.73 -15.84
C GLN A 226 -21.36 -30.14 -15.60
N MET A 227 -20.83 -30.79 -16.62
CA MET A 227 -20.16 -32.08 -16.50
C MET A 227 -18.72 -32.00 -15.97
N GLY A 228 -18.21 -30.79 -15.64
CA GLY A 228 -16.87 -30.61 -15.11
C GLY A 228 -15.73 -30.61 -16.15
N ARG A 229 -16.04 -30.71 -17.46
CA ARG A 229 -15.08 -30.65 -18.57
C ARG A 229 -14.72 -29.17 -18.87
N LEU A 230 -14.09 -28.48 -17.88
CA LEU A 230 -13.96 -27.02 -17.88
C LEU A 230 -13.12 -26.45 -19.00
N ASP A 231 -12.06 -27.15 -19.43
CA ASP A 231 -11.19 -26.65 -20.51
C ASP A 231 -11.85 -26.74 -21.88
N GLU A 232 -12.60 -27.81 -22.13
CA GLU A 232 -13.38 -27.97 -23.35
C GLU A 232 -14.56 -26.99 -23.41
N ALA A 233 -15.23 -26.78 -22.25
CA ALA A 233 -16.26 -25.77 -22.11
C ALA A 233 -15.71 -24.37 -22.47
N ARG A 234 -14.52 -24.05 -21.97
CA ARG A 234 -13.85 -22.78 -22.28
C ARG A 234 -13.54 -22.64 -23.74
N ALA A 235 -13.06 -23.69 -24.40
CA ALA A 235 -12.76 -23.66 -25.84
C ALA A 235 -14.02 -23.37 -26.65
N SER A 236 -15.11 -24.10 -26.38
CA SER A 236 -16.40 -23.96 -27.08
C SER A 236 -17.02 -22.57 -26.86
N LEU A 237 -17.06 -22.10 -25.58
CA LEU A 237 -17.61 -20.78 -25.29
C LEU A 237 -16.76 -19.62 -25.86
N ARG A 238 -15.43 -19.76 -25.97
CA ARG A 238 -14.58 -18.80 -26.66
C ARG A 238 -14.82 -18.75 -28.15
N GLU A 239 -15.08 -19.89 -28.77
CA GLU A 239 -15.44 -19.98 -30.19
C GLU A 239 -16.79 -19.27 -30.45
N GLY A 240 -17.81 -19.59 -29.66
CA GLY A 240 -19.11 -18.92 -29.71
C GLY A 240 -19.00 -17.41 -29.48
N TYR A 241 -18.16 -16.97 -28.52
CA TYR A 241 -17.90 -15.55 -28.24
C TYR A 241 -17.22 -14.83 -29.39
N ARG A 242 -16.30 -15.48 -30.12
CA ARG A 242 -15.70 -14.90 -31.33
C ARG A 242 -16.72 -14.67 -32.44
N ALA A 243 -17.69 -15.60 -32.55
CA ALA A 243 -18.76 -15.50 -33.56
C ALA A 243 -19.82 -14.45 -33.20
N ARG A 244 -20.10 -14.22 -31.90
CA ARG A 244 -21.05 -13.22 -31.38
C ARG A 244 -20.46 -12.48 -30.16
N PRO A 245 -19.60 -11.47 -30.37
CA PRO A 245 -18.91 -10.78 -29.26
C PRO A 245 -19.82 -9.85 -28.43
N ASP A 246 -20.99 -9.52 -28.92
CA ASP A 246 -22.04 -8.72 -28.29
C ASP A 246 -23.11 -9.56 -27.53
N ASP A 247 -23.02 -10.89 -27.57
CA ASP A 247 -23.88 -11.76 -26.77
C ASP A 247 -23.33 -11.89 -25.36
N ILE A 248 -24.02 -11.29 -24.38
CA ILE A 248 -23.64 -11.23 -22.97
C ILE A 248 -23.48 -12.62 -22.34
N ARG A 249 -24.18 -13.65 -22.86
CA ARG A 249 -24.15 -15.00 -22.28
C ARG A 249 -22.73 -15.58 -22.27
N PHE A 250 -21.97 -15.41 -23.36
CA PHE A 250 -20.63 -15.97 -23.47
C PHE A 250 -19.64 -15.41 -22.45
N PRO A 251 -19.45 -14.11 -22.32
CA PRO A 251 -18.53 -13.58 -21.32
C PRO A 251 -19.03 -13.85 -19.89
N THR A 252 -20.35 -14.00 -19.66
CA THR A 252 -20.90 -14.39 -18.36
C THR A 252 -20.49 -15.81 -17.99
N GLU A 253 -20.68 -16.79 -18.91
CA GLU A 253 -20.28 -18.19 -18.66
C GLU A 253 -18.77 -18.35 -18.54
N LEU A 254 -17.98 -17.67 -19.38
CA LEU A 254 -16.53 -17.66 -19.27
C LEU A 254 -16.04 -17.09 -17.93
N ALA A 255 -16.72 -16.06 -17.40
CA ALA A 255 -16.44 -15.53 -16.07
C ALA A 255 -16.73 -16.58 -14.98
N GLY A 256 -17.84 -17.29 -15.08
CA GLY A 256 -18.21 -18.38 -14.17
C GLY A 256 -17.22 -19.55 -14.22
N LEU A 257 -16.77 -19.95 -15.41
CA LEU A 257 -15.75 -20.99 -15.58
C LEU A 257 -14.41 -20.60 -14.92
N ALA A 258 -13.93 -19.41 -15.19
CA ALA A 258 -12.70 -18.89 -14.58
C ALA A 258 -12.83 -18.82 -13.06
N PHE A 259 -14.01 -18.45 -12.53
CA PHE A 259 -14.30 -18.46 -11.11
C PHE A 259 -14.23 -19.87 -10.50
N LYS A 260 -14.84 -20.87 -11.14
CA LYS A 260 -14.78 -22.27 -10.70
C LYS A 260 -13.32 -22.78 -10.63
N GLN A 261 -12.47 -22.32 -11.54
CA GLN A 261 -11.05 -22.63 -11.57
C GLN A 261 -10.20 -21.76 -10.61
N LYS A 262 -10.82 -20.90 -9.80
CA LYS A 262 -10.16 -19.93 -8.90
C LYS A 262 -9.27 -18.92 -9.62
N ASN A 263 -9.41 -18.77 -10.93
CA ASN A 263 -8.75 -17.73 -11.70
C ASN A 263 -9.58 -16.44 -11.65
N TYR A 264 -9.52 -15.76 -10.49
CA TYR A 264 -10.33 -14.58 -10.21
C TYR A 264 -10.02 -13.42 -11.16
N SER A 265 -8.76 -13.24 -11.55
CA SER A 265 -8.35 -12.17 -12.47
C SER A 265 -9.00 -12.33 -13.84
N GLU A 266 -8.98 -13.53 -14.43
CA GLU A 266 -9.66 -13.85 -15.70
C GLU A 266 -11.18 -13.73 -15.56
N SER A 267 -11.73 -14.24 -14.44
CA SER A 267 -13.16 -14.12 -14.12
C SER A 267 -13.60 -12.65 -14.11
N ALA A 268 -12.85 -11.78 -13.41
CA ALA A 268 -13.13 -10.36 -13.38
C ALA A 268 -13.03 -9.71 -14.77
N GLU A 269 -12.10 -10.16 -15.61
CA GLU A 269 -11.96 -9.63 -16.97
C GLU A 269 -13.19 -9.95 -17.83
N TYR A 270 -13.66 -11.20 -17.83
CA TYR A 270 -14.86 -11.60 -18.58
C TYR A 270 -16.13 -10.94 -18.02
N ALA A 271 -16.29 -10.88 -16.70
CA ALA A 271 -17.42 -10.19 -16.09
C ALA A 271 -17.43 -8.68 -16.45
N ARG A 272 -16.28 -8.03 -16.52
CA ARG A 272 -16.21 -6.64 -17.04
C ARG A 272 -16.57 -6.54 -18.51
N ARG A 273 -16.25 -7.56 -19.32
CA ARG A 273 -16.68 -7.62 -20.74
C ARG A 273 -18.20 -7.73 -20.84
N ALA A 274 -18.82 -8.60 -20.02
CA ALA A 274 -20.27 -8.73 -19.96
C ALA A 274 -20.94 -7.42 -19.53
N LEU A 275 -20.41 -6.74 -18.48
CA LEU A 275 -20.92 -5.45 -18.01
C LEU A 275 -20.70 -4.27 -18.99
N ARG A 276 -19.90 -4.42 -20.05
CA ARG A 276 -19.86 -3.43 -21.13
C ARG A 276 -21.08 -3.56 -22.05
N ILE A 277 -21.65 -4.74 -22.14
CA ILE A 277 -22.86 -5.01 -22.94
C ILE A 277 -24.09 -4.56 -22.14
N ASP A 278 -24.23 -5.01 -20.90
CA ASP A 278 -25.25 -4.51 -19.97
C ASP A 278 -24.63 -4.01 -18.64
N PRO A 279 -24.42 -2.70 -18.52
CA PRO A 279 -23.81 -2.11 -17.31
C PRO A 279 -24.70 -2.19 -16.06
N ARG A 280 -25.99 -2.47 -16.20
CA ARG A 280 -26.96 -2.47 -15.11
C ARG A 280 -27.36 -3.87 -14.66
N ASP A 281 -26.81 -4.91 -15.27
CA ASP A 281 -27.06 -6.29 -14.85
C ASP A 281 -26.70 -6.46 -13.37
N SER A 282 -27.69 -6.77 -12.55
CA SER A 282 -27.53 -6.85 -11.09
C SER A 282 -26.73 -8.08 -10.69
N TYR A 283 -26.92 -9.19 -11.39
CA TYR A 283 -26.17 -10.41 -11.13
C TYR A 283 -24.69 -10.24 -11.41
N LEU A 284 -24.34 -9.69 -12.58
CA LEU A 284 -22.94 -9.45 -12.93
C LEU A 284 -22.25 -8.42 -12.02
N ASN A 285 -22.96 -7.39 -11.56
CA ASN A 285 -22.41 -6.45 -10.62
C ASN A 285 -22.15 -7.09 -9.23
N ASP A 286 -23.07 -7.93 -8.74
CA ASP A 286 -22.88 -8.67 -7.48
C ASP A 286 -21.76 -9.71 -7.62
N PHE A 287 -21.75 -10.47 -8.71
CA PHE A 287 -20.73 -11.46 -9.02
C PHE A 287 -19.33 -10.82 -9.10
N LEU A 288 -19.19 -9.73 -9.83
CA LEU A 288 -17.90 -9.04 -9.99
C LEU A 288 -17.44 -8.42 -8.67
N GLY A 289 -18.36 -7.89 -7.86
CA GLY A 289 -18.05 -7.45 -6.50
C GLY A 289 -17.49 -8.59 -5.65
N THR A 290 -18.09 -9.78 -5.74
CA THR A 290 -17.63 -10.99 -5.04
C THR A 290 -16.26 -11.45 -5.52
N VAL A 291 -16.01 -11.45 -6.84
CA VAL A 291 -14.71 -11.81 -7.40
C VAL A 291 -13.61 -10.87 -6.87
N TYR A 292 -13.83 -9.55 -6.88
CA TYR A 292 -12.85 -8.60 -6.34
C TYR A 292 -12.66 -8.73 -4.82
N PHE A 293 -13.71 -9.08 -4.09
CA PHE A 293 -13.59 -9.34 -2.66
C PHE A 293 -12.67 -10.54 -2.38
N LEU A 294 -12.81 -11.62 -3.15
CA LEU A 294 -11.95 -12.80 -3.05
C LEU A 294 -10.50 -12.53 -3.50
N GLU A 295 -10.29 -11.59 -4.42
CA GLU A 295 -8.96 -11.06 -4.77
C GLU A 295 -8.36 -10.14 -3.71
N GLY A 296 -9.08 -9.81 -2.63
CA GLY A 296 -8.65 -8.84 -1.63
C GLY A 296 -8.70 -7.39 -2.10
N ASN A 297 -9.38 -7.08 -3.20
CA ASN A 297 -9.55 -5.73 -3.72
C ASN A 297 -10.86 -5.11 -3.22
N THR A 298 -10.88 -4.72 -1.94
CA THR A 298 -12.07 -4.19 -1.26
C THR A 298 -12.65 -2.95 -1.96
N ASP A 299 -11.83 -2.04 -2.46
CA ASP A 299 -12.29 -0.84 -3.16
C ASP A 299 -13.07 -1.18 -4.44
N ALA A 300 -12.59 -2.15 -5.23
CA ALA A 300 -13.30 -2.62 -6.42
C ALA A 300 -14.56 -3.40 -6.05
N ALA A 301 -14.49 -4.26 -5.05
CA ALA A 301 -15.63 -5.02 -4.56
C ALA A 301 -16.78 -4.09 -4.17
N VAL A 302 -16.51 -3.12 -3.28
CA VAL A 302 -17.52 -2.15 -2.81
C VAL A 302 -18.04 -1.30 -3.98
N LYS A 303 -17.19 -0.93 -4.96
CA LYS A 303 -17.62 -0.17 -6.14
C LYS A 303 -18.72 -0.88 -6.94
N TYR A 304 -18.57 -2.19 -7.18
CA TYR A 304 -19.56 -2.95 -7.93
C TYR A 304 -20.78 -3.31 -7.09
N TRP A 305 -20.57 -3.69 -5.84
CA TRP A 305 -21.67 -3.96 -4.90
C TRP A 305 -22.56 -2.73 -4.65
N ASN A 306 -22.00 -1.53 -4.63
CA ASN A 306 -22.82 -0.30 -4.51
C ASN A 306 -23.81 -0.08 -5.67
N ARG A 307 -23.70 -0.82 -6.77
CA ARG A 307 -24.70 -0.80 -7.86
C ARG A 307 -25.91 -1.69 -7.60
N VAL A 308 -25.81 -2.53 -6.56
CA VAL A 308 -26.84 -3.48 -6.13
C VAL A 308 -27.16 -3.36 -4.64
N ASP A 309 -26.96 -2.17 -4.08
CA ASP A 309 -27.24 -1.79 -2.68
C ASP A 309 -26.53 -2.69 -1.64
N LYS A 310 -25.31 -3.11 -1.97
CA LYS A 310 -24.40 -3.89 -1.11
C LYS A 310 -23.05 -3.17 -0.94
N PRO A 311 -22.21 -3.52 0.07
CA PRO A 311 -22.49 -4.44 1.17
C PRO A 311 -23.25 -3.72 2.32
N GLN A 312 -24.14 -4.44 2.99
CA GLN A 312 -24.77 -3.96 4.21
C GLN A 312 -23.92 -4.36 5.41
N ILE A 313 -23.52 -3.37 6.22
CA ILE A 313 -22.69 -3.58 7.41
C ILE A 313 -23.60 -3.85 8.60
N VAL A 314 -23.33 -4.93 9.34
CA VAL A 314 -24.04 -5.25 10.59
C VAL A 314 -23.31 -4.69 11.79
N ASP A 315 -22.01 -4.92 11.84
CA ASP A 315 -21.17 -4.52 12.98
C ASP A 315 -19.88 -3.84 12.50
N LEU A 316 -19.41 -2.90 13.34
CA LEU A 316 -18.12 -2.24 13.19
C LEU A 316 -17.26 -2.58 14.40
N THR A 317 -16.27 -3.44 14.21
CA THR A 317 -15.34 -3.82 15.25
C THR A 317 -14.06 -3.02 15.20
N VAL A 318 -13.62 -2.56 16.35
CA VAL A 318 -12.33 -1.89 16.55
C VAL A 318 -11.60 -2.65 17.66
N ASP A 319 -10.27 -2.78 17.56
CA ASP A 319 -9.49 -3.45 18.60
C ASP A 319 -9.67 -2.71 19.95
N ARG A 320 -10.15 -3.43 20.95
CA ARG A 320 -10.40 -2.89 22.30
C ARG A 320 -9.13 -2.46 23.04
N LYS A 321 -7.96 -2.79 22.52
CA LYS A 321 -6.67 -2.42 23.10
C LYS A 321 -6.17 -1.04 22.67
N MET A 322 -6.89 -0.36 21.81
CA MET A 322 -6.51 0.99 21.37
C MET A 322 -6.67 1.98 22.52
N SER A 323 -5.67 2.85 22.67
CA SER A 323 -5.64 3.92 23.67
C SER A 323 -6.45 5.16 23.22
N VAL A 324 -6.70 5.30 21.94
CA VAL A 324 -7.50 6.41 21.39
C VAL A 324 -8.95 6.34 21.88
N LYS A 325 -9.51 7.51 22.24
CA LYS A 325 -10.87 7.59 22.71
C LYS A 325 -11.87 7.07 21.65
N PRO A 326 -12.76 6.12 21.97
CA PRO A 326 -13.71 5.55 21.02
C PRO A 326 -14.56 6.62 20.30
N ALA A 327 -15.03 7.63 21.01
CA ALA A 327 -15.80 8.73 20.43
C ALA A 327 -15.05 9.52 19.34
N LEU A 328 -13.72 9.50 19.32
CA LEU A 328 -12.93 10.12 18.28
C LEU A 328 -12.90 9.26 17.01
N LEU A 329 -12.80 7.95 17.18
CA LEU A 329 -12.89 6.99 16.08
C LEU A 329 -14.29 6.99 15.46
N ASP A 330 -15.34 6.98 16.29
CA ASP A 330 -16.74 7.06 15.81
C ASP A 330 -16.95 8.31 14.94
N ARG A 331 -16.40 9.46 15.33
CA ARG A 331 -16.48 10.70 14.54
C ARG A 331 -15.64 10.65 13.26
N ALA A 332 -14.63 9.80 13.19
CA ALA A 332 -13.85 9.59 11.96
C ALA A 332 -14.60 8.74 10.95
N MET A 333 -15.49 7.85 11.41
CA MET A 333 -16.34 7.04 10.54
C MET A 333 -17.41 7.89 9.88
N THR A 334 -17.69 7.64 8.61
CA THR A 334 -18.75 8.29 7.82
C THR A 334 -19.85 7.32 7.38
N PHE A 335 -19.83 6.14 7.94
CA PHE A 335 -20.83 5.08 7.83
C PHE A 335 -21.15 4.58 9.23
N SER A 336 -22.29 3.91 9.39
CA SER A 336 -22.76 3.35 10.66
C SER A 336 -23.15 1.89 10.49
N PRO A 337 -23.20 1.10 11.56
CA PRO A 337 -23.85 -0.20 11.55
C PRO A 337 -25.30 -0.10 11.01
N ALA A 338 -25.80 -1.19 10.43
CA ALA A 338 -27.09 -1.29 9.76
C ALA A 338 -27.23 -0.39 8.51
N SER A 339 -26.14 0.07 7.91
CA SER A 339 -26.17 0.88 6.68
C SER A 339 -25.40 0.20 5.53
N GLU A 340 -25.68 0.65 4.31
CA GLU A 340 -24.88 0.32 3.14
C GLU A 340 -23.50 0.99 3.22
N LEU A 341 -22.44 0.20 3.03
CA LEU A 341 -21.09 0.76 2.95
C LEU A 341 -20.83 1.32 1.55
N ARG A 342 -20.90 2.62 1.41
CA ARG A 342 -20.55 3.30 0.18
C ARG A 342 -19.04 3.53 0.08
N LEU A 343 -18.49 3.31 -1.11
CA LEU A 343 -17.05 3.48 -1.37
C LEU A 343 -16.55 4.89 -0.99
N GLY A 344 -17.34 5.93 -1.25
CA GLY A 344 -17.02 7.30 -0.85
C GLY A 344 -16.90 7.48 0.67
N ASN A 345 -17.76 6.80 1.44
CA ASN A 345 -17.75 6.82 2.89
C ASN A 345 -16.54 6.05 3.43
N LEU A 346 -16.26 4.86 2.90
CA LEU A 346 -15.08 4.07 3.28
C LEU A 346 -13.78 4.88 3.09
N ARG A 347 -13.62 5.53 1.93
CA ARG A 347 -12.45 6.36 1.62
C ARG A 347 -12.36 7.60 2.52
N THR A 348 -13.50 8.24 2.81
CA THR A 348 -13.53 9.41 3.69
C THR A 348 -13.13 9.03 5.11
N SER A 349 -13.59 7.87 5.59
CA SER A 349 -13.20 7.34 6.89
C SER A 349 -11.71 7.00 6.91
N ASN A 350 -11.17 6.36 5.87
CA ASN A 350 -9.73 6.10 5.75
C ASN A 350 -8.91 7.40 5.90
N VAL A 351 -9.23 8.43 5.11
CA VAL A 351 -8.50 9.71 5.14
C VAL A 351 -8.61 10.41 6.49
N ARG A 352 -9.76 10.29 7.20
CA ARG A 352 -9.91 10.86 8.55
C ARG A 352 -9.15 10.07 9.61
N VAL A 353 -9.10 8.76 9.49
CA VAL A 353 -8.28 7.90 10.37
C VAL A 353 -6.80 8.18 10.17
N ASP A 354 -6.33 8.27 8.90
CA ASP A 354 -4.97 8.75 8.57
C ASP A 354 -4.70 10.12 9.17
N GLY A 355 -5.66 11.03 9.06
CA GLY A 355 -5.56 12.40 9.57
C GLY A 355 -5.40 12.51 11.09
N LEU A 356 -5.71 11.46 11.87
CA LEU A 356 -5.42 11.43 13.30
C LEU A 356 -3.91 11.36 13.56
N GLY A 357 -3.13 10.79 12.63
CA GLY A 357 -1.67 10.71 12.70
C GLY A 357 -1.15 9.83 13.83
N ILE A 358 -1.98 8.93 14.36
CA ILE A 358 -1.67 8.04 15.48
C ILE A 358 -1.51 6.59 15.06
N PHE A 359 -1.63 6.27 13.78
CA PHE A 359 -1.49 4.90 13.28
C PHE A 359 -0.25 4.75 12.39
N HIS A 360 0.51 3.67 12.60
CA HIS A 360 1.58 3.26 11.69
C HIS A 360 1.00 2.69 10.39
N THR A 361 0.03 1.81 10.56
CA THR A 361 -0.73 1.18 9.49
C THR A 361 -2.16 1.01 9.95
N HIS A 362 -3.10 1.14 9.04
CA HIS A 362 -4.47 0.75 9.27
C HIS A 362 -5.13 0.31 7.97
N HIS A 363 -6.12 -0.54 8.07
CA HIS A 363 -6.99 -0.91 6.95
C HIS A 363 -8.35 -1.38 7.47
N PHE A 364 -9.36 -1.23 6.64
CA PHE A 364 -10.67 -1.80 6.90
C PHE A 364 -10.76 -3.17 6.26
N GLN A 365 -11.13 -4.16 7.06
CA GLN A 365 -11.33 -5.53 6.63
C GLN A 365 -12.82 -5.87 6.66
N LEU A 366 -13.36 -6.28 5.52
CA LEU A 366 -14.70 -6.80 5.38
C LEU A 366 -14.71 -8.30 5.63
N SER A 367 -15.69 -8.78 6.40
CA SER A 367 -15.92 -10.20 6.63
C SER A 367 -17.35 -10.54 6.30
N ALA A 368 -17.58 -11.51 5.41
CA ALA A 368 -18.91 -11.94 5.03
C ALA A 368 -19.56 -12.78 6.14
N ARG A 369 -20.85 -12.56 6.39
CA ARG A 369 -21.71 -13.34 7.29
C ARG A 369 -22.56 -14.35 6.53
N ASP A 370 -23.09 -15.33 7.26
CA ASP A 370 -23.96 -16.37 6.67
C ASP A 370 -25.30 -15.80 6.14
N ASP A 371 -25.75 -14.66 6.65
CA ASP A 371 -26.97 -13.95 6.21
C ASP A 371 -26.76 -13.07 4.96
N GLY A 372 -25.56 -13.08 4.38
CA GLY A 372 -25.22 -12.30 3.20
C GLY A 372 -24.90 -10.84 3.46
N LYS A 373 -24.86 -10.44 4.73
CA LYS A 373 -24.37 -9.14 5.20
C LYS A 373 -22.89 -9.22 5.56
N PHE A 374 -22.33 -8.11 6.04
CA PHE A 374 -20.91 -8.00 6.32
C PHE A 374 -20.65 -7.40 7.69
N ASP A 375 -19.57 -7.85 8.33
CA ASP A 375 -18.94 -7.16 9.43
C ASP A 375 -17.72 -6.41 8.91
N LEU A 376 -17.47 -5.23 9.47
CA LEU A 376 -16.31 -4.41 9.14
C LEU A 376 -15.41 -4.28 10.36
N ALA A 377 -14.14 -4.59 10.21
CA ALA A 377 -13.15 -4.43 11.25
C ALA A 377 -12.14 -3.35 10.87
N LEU A 378 -11.84 -2.43 11.78
CA LEU A 378 -10.67 -1.56 11.68
C LEU A 378 -9.48 -2.27 12.32
N ILE A 379 -8.56 -2.74 11.50
CA ILE A 379 -7.29 -3.31 11.92
C ILE A 379 -6.26 -2.20 11.83
N ALA A 380 -5.65 -1.84 12.96
CA ALA A 380 -4.71 -0.75 13.01
C ALA A 380 -3.61 -1.01 14.04
N GLN A 381 -2.41 -0.49 13.75
CA GLN A 381 -1.28 -0.46 14.66
C GLN A 381 -1.12 0.96 15.21
N GLU A 382 -1.56 1.15 16.44
CA GLU A 382 -1.55 2.46 17.09
C GLU A 382 -0.15 2.86 17.56
N ARG A 383 0.14 4.16 17.46
CA ARG A 383 1.24 4.85 18.12
C ARG A 383 0.69 5.51 19.38
N ASP A 384 1.19 5.14 20.51
CA ASP A 384 0.77 5.72 21.80
C ASP A 384 1.98 6.10 22.63
N GLY A 385 1.94 7.27 23.24
CA GLY A 385 3.05 7.79 24.02
C GLY A 385 4.33 7.99 23.19
N TRP A 386 5.46 7.57 23.72
CA TRP A 386 6.76 7.58 23.05
C TRP A 386 6.92 6.47 22.00
N GLY A 387 6.03 5.49 21.99
CA GLY A 387 6.00 4.33 21.10
C GLY A 387 5.25 3.17 21.71
N SER A 388 4.84 2.18 20.92
CA SER A 388 4.08 1.00 21.36
C SER A 388 4.86 0.15 22.40
N ASN A 389 6.19 0.27 22.41
CA ASN A 389 7.10 -0.34 23.41
C ASN A 389 8.40 0.45 23.50
N THR A 390 9.20 0.19 24.54
CA THR A 390 10.46 0.90 24.81
C THR A 390 11.45 0.81 23.65
N TRP A 391 11.54 -0.33 22.96
CA TRP A 391 12.45 -0.52 21.85
C TRP A 391 12.05 0.31 20.62
N GLN A 392 10.77 0.36 20.34
CA GLN A 392 10.25 1.20 19.26
C GLN A 392 10.45 2.68 19.57
N ALA A 393 10.24 3.10 20.81
CA ALA A 393 10.50 4.46 21.27
C ALA A 393 11.97 4.85 21.08
N LEU A 394 12.90 4.00 21.51
CA LEU A 394 14.34 4.21 21.33
C LEU A 394 14.71 4.24 19.84
N LEU A 395 14.29 3.24 19.07
CA LEU A 395 14.60 3.17 17.64
C LEU A 395 14.06 4.38 16.89
N SER A 396 12.82 4.78 17.17
CA SER A 396 12.18 5.94 16.55
C SER A 396 12.90 7.24 16.93
N THR A 397 13.24 7.43 18.19
CA THR A 397 13.91 8.65 18.68
C THR A 397 15.34 8.77 18.11
N PHE A 398 16.09 7.68 18.13
CA PHE A 398 17.51 7.69 17.75
C PHE A 398 17.78 7.23 16.31
N ARG A 399 16.75 7.12 15.45
CA ARG A 399 16.91 6.70 14.05
C ARG A 399 17.87 7.55 13.22
N GLY A 400 18.14 8.76 13.66
CA GLY A 400 19.01 9.72 12.99
C GLY A 400 20.36 9.95 13.67
N VAL A 401 20.71 9.21 14.73
CA VAL A 401 21.93 9.46 15.51
C VAL A 401 23.22 9.38 14.67
N PHE A 402 23.24 8.52 13.66
CA PHE A 402 24.38 8.37 12.74
C PHE A 402 24.66 9.62 11.89
N TYR A 403 23.72 10.56 11.85
CA TYR A 403 23.86 11.85 11.20
C TYR A 403 23.47 13.01 12.14
N GLU A 404 23.83 12.85 13.41
CA GLU A 404 23.74 13.88 14.44
C GLU A 404 22.33 14.45 14.63
N THR A 405 21.31 13.58 14.53
CA THR A 405 19.91 13.98 14.63
C THR A 405 19.13 13.01 15.50
N VAL A 406 18.25 13.53 16.36
CA VAL A 406 17.26 12.75 17.11
C VAL A 406 15.86 13.30 16.86
N TYR A 407 14.88 12.44 17.07
CA TYR A 407 13.46 12.73 16.81
C TYR A 407 12.60 12.37 18.03
N PRO A 408 12.59 13.20 19.09
CA PRO A 408 11.65 13.00 20.19
C PRO A 408 10.21 13.21 19.73
N GLU A 409 9.36 12.20 19.90
CA GLU A 409 8.00 12.20 19.40
C GLU A 409 7.07 11.55 20.40
N TYR A 410 5.94 12.18 20.66
CA TYR A 410 4.92 11.70 21.58
C TYR A 410 3.55 11.72 20.90
N PHE A 411 2.86 10.57 20.86
CA PHE A 411 1.62 10.42 20.15
C PHE A 411 0.45 10.21 21.07
N ASN A 412 -0.73 10.58 20.60
CA ASN A 412 -2.03 10.27 21.18
C ASN A 412 -2.17 10.70 22.64
N PHE A 413 -1.77 11.93 22.95
CA PHE A 413 -1.82 12.46 24.31
C PHE A 413 -3.21 12.28 24.95
N HIS A 414 -3.30 11.49 26.03
CA HIS A 414 -4.53 11.13 26.72
C HIS A 414 -5.64 10.54 25.83
N GLY A 415 -5.28 9.84 24.76
CA GLY A 415 -6.24 9.24 23.83
C GLY A 415 -6.98 10.24 22.93
N THR A 416 -6.47 11.47 22.80
CA THR A 416 -7.14 12.56 22.06
C THR A 416 -6.61 12.78 20.65
N ALA A 417 -5.66 11.94 20.20
CA ALA A 417 -4.90 12.10 18.95
C ALA A 417 -4.17 13.46 18.83
N ILE A 418 -3.84 14.07 19.96
CA ILE A 418 -2.90 15.19 20.01
C ILE A 418 -1.50 14.58 19.96
N ASN A 419 -0.67 15.04 19.02
CA ASN A 419 0.65 14.53 18.77
C ASN A 419 1.66 15.65 18.92
N PHE A 420 2.78 15.33 19.54
CA PHE A 420 3.98 16.15 19.58
C PHE A 420 5.06 15.45 18.74
N THR A 421 5.65 16.15 17.78
CA THR A 421 6.77 15.66 16.99
C THR A 421 7.87 16.69 17.01
N SER A 422 9.11 16.26 17.16
CA SER A 422 10.26 17.17 17.16
C SER A 422 11.46 16.54 16.46
N MET A 423 12.41 17.38 16.11
CA MET A 423 13.71 17.00 15.57
C MET A 423 14.76 17.92 16.15
N LEU A 424 15.85 17.35 16.63
CA LEU A 424 17.03 18.06 17.09
C LEU A 424 18.23 17.57 16.30
N ARG A 425 18.86 18.47 15.54
CA ARG A 425 20.08 18.23 14.77
C ARG A 425 21.19 19.10 15.33
N TRP A 426 22.31 18.48 15.69
CA TRP A 426 23.48 19.20 16.28
C TRP A 426 24.71 19.18 15.38
N ASP A 427 24.57 18.77 14.13
CA ASP A 427 25.60 18.84 13.09
C ASP A 427 26.28 20.23 13.12
N SER A 428 27.60 20.27 13.11
CA SER A 428 28.38 21.50 13.24
C SER A 428 28.06 22.54 12.16
N GLU A 429 27.71 22.08 10.95
CA GLU A 429 27.43 22.93 9.79
C GLU A 429 25.94 23.17 9.56
N LYS A 430 25.07 22.32 10.13
CA LYS A 430 23.60 22.32 9.87
C LYS A 430 22.80 22.09 11.14
N ARG A 431 22.82 22.99 12.09
CA ARG A 431 22.03 22.91 13.31
C ARG A 431 20.57 23.25 13.04
N ARG A 432 19.68 22.40 13.54
CA ARG A 432 18.24 22.65 13.40
C ARG A 432 17.47 22.06 14.56
N ALA A 433 16.48 22.79 15.06
CA ALA A 433 15.51 22.28 16.02
C ALA A 433 14.11 22.57 15.50
N THR A 434 13.26 21.55 15.44
CA THR A 434 11.85 21.71 15.09
C THR A 434 10.97 21.11 16.16
N ALA A 435 9.79 21.69 16.37
CA ALA A 435 8.75 21.15 17.22
C ALA A 435 7.39 21.43 16.61
N THR A 436 6.51 20.42 16.62
CA THR A 436 5.15 20.51 16.09
C THR A 436 4.18 19.88 17.07
N VAL A 437 3.15 20.62 17.46
CA VAL A 437 2.00 20.12 18.19
C VAL A 437 0.79 20.12 17.26
N SER A 438 0.12 18.99 17.10
CA SER A 438 -1.02 18.93 16.20
C SER A 438 -2.09 17.98 16.74
N GLY A 439 -3.35 18.22 16.39
CA GLY A 439 -4.46 17.41 16.87
C GLY A 439 -5.79 17.75 16.21
N PRO A 440 -6.84 16.94 16.44
CA PRO A 440 -8.17 17.21 15.92
C PRO A 440 -8.78 18.45 16.56
N LEU A 441 -9.18 19.41 15.73
CA LEU A 441 -9.76 20.66 16.22
C LEU A 441 -11.08 20.38 16.94
N ARG A 442 -11.15 20.72 18.25
CA ARG A 442 -12.30 20.45 19.13
C ARG A 442 -12.74 18.97 19.13
N GLY A 443 -11.77 18.03 19.00
CA GLY A 443 -12.08 16.61 18.94
C GLY A 443 -12.82 16.18 17.67
N ASN A 444 -12.72 16.94 16.59
CA ASN A 444 -13.35 16.60 15.31
C ASN A 444 -12.27 16.14 14.30
N PRO A 445 -12.22 14.85 13.92
CA PRO A 445 -11.22 14.31 13.00
C PRO A 445 -11.30 14.86 11.58
N LYS A 446 -12.38 15.56 11.22
CA LYS A 446 -12.52 16.25 9.93
C LYS A 446 -11.54 17.43 9.79
N ARG A 447 -11.12 18.02 10.91
CA ARG A 447 -10.22 19.17 10.93
C ARG A 447 -9.09 18.96 11.94
N ARG A 448 -7.86 19.26 11.53
CA ARG A 448 -6.68 19.16 12.35
C ARG A 448 -5.97 20.50 12.39
N TYR A 449 -5.66 20.98 13.58
CA TYR A 449 -4.76 22.12 13.77
C TYR A 449 -3.33 21.64 13.90
N SER A 450 -2.37 22.51 13.56
CA SER A 450 -0.95 22.30 13.80
C SER A 450 -0.31 23.63 14.19
N PHE A 451 0.56 23.58 15.20
CA PHE A 451 1.46 24.67 15.58
C PHE A 451 2.89 24.17 15.43
N ASN A 452 3.71 24.87 14.72
CA ASN A 452 5.08 24.49 14.45
C ASN A 452 6.07 25.61 14.77
N VAL A 453 7.27 25.19 15.19
CA VAL A 453 8.43 26.07 15.39
C VAL A 453 9.62 25.42 14.68
N ASP A 454 10.44 26.22 14.01
CA ASP A 454 11.62 25.77 13.29
C ASP A 454 12.77 26.77 13.47
N LEU A 455 13.84 26.32 14.10
CA LEU A 455 15.05 27.09 14.39
C LEU A 455 16.19 26.47 13.60
N ARG A 456 16.81 27.26 12.72
CA ARG A 456 17.91 26.83 11.85
C ARG A 456 19.14 27.70 12.01
N ASN A 457 20.31 27.07 11.93
CA ASN A 457 21.59 27.72 11.75
C ASN A 457 22.42 26.83 10.83
N GLU A 458 22.50 27.19 9.55
CA GLU A 458 23.00 26.35 8.47
C GLU A 458 24.04 27.10 7.64
N ASN A 459 25.18 26.46 7.40
CA ASN A 459 26.22 26.97 6.51
C ASN A 459 25.97 26.50 5.07
N TRP A 460 26.08 27.41 4.14
CA TRP A 460 25.87 27.21 2.73
C TRP A 460 27.12 27.56 1.93
N ASP A 461 27.55 26.62 1.08
CA ASP A 461 28.60 26.83 0.07
C ASP A 461 27.99 26.55 -1.30
N ILE A 462 27.68 27.59 -2.05
CA ILE A 462 27.02 27.46 -3.35
C ILE A 462 28.06 27.04 -4.40
N ARG A 463 27.84 25.83 -4.96
CA ARG A 463 28.70 25.21 -5.95
C ARG A 463 27.86 24.62 -7.09
N GLN A 464 28.48 24.29 -8.22
CA GLN A 464 27.79 23.64 -9.32
C GLN A 464 27.65 22.11 -9.14
N SER A 465 28.52 21.50 -8.33
CA SER A 465 28.55 20.06 -8.14
C SER A 465 29.05 19.73 -6.72
N PHE A 466 28.57 18.63 -6.21
CA PHE A 466 29.03 18.06 -4.94
C PHE A 466 30.35 17.29 -5.07
N GLN A 467 30.80 17.02 -6.31
CA GLN A 467 32.05 16.31 -6.62
C GLN A 467 32.93 17.10 -7.60
N GLY A 468 34.20 16.73 -7.64
CA GLY A 468 35.18 17.29 -8.57
C GLY A 468 35.56 18.76 -8.34
N PRO A 469 36.29 19.38 -9.25
CA PRO A 469 36.67 20.78 -9.17
C PRO A 469 35.42 21.63 -9.43
N SER A 470 34.81 22.12 -8.36
CA SER A 470 33.66 23.01 -8.41
C SER A 470 33.99 24.25 -7.56
N PRO A 471 34.27 25.39 -8.19
CA PRO A 471 34.63 26.61 -7.46
C PRO A 471 33.45 27.09 -6.60
N LEU A 472 33.81 27.75 -5.48
CA LEU A 472 32.85 28.40 -4.63
C LEU A 472 32.29 29.62 -5.35
N ARG A 473 30.98 29.67 -5.55
CA ARG A 473 30.26 30.74 -6.26
C ARG A 473 29.59 31.73 -5.31
N GLY A 474 29.41 31.35 -4.05
CA GLY A 474 28.87 32.14 -2.98
C GLY A 474 28.84 31.33 -1.69
N ALA A 475 28.87 31.98 -0.56
CA ALA A 475 28.72 31.32 0.74
C ALA A 475 27.99 32.21 1.72
N LEU A 476 27.27 31.61 2.65
CA LEU A 476 26.62 32.30 3.75
C LEU A 476 26.34 31.38 4.92
N ASN A 477 26.16 31.96 6.10
CA ASN A 477 25.52 31.30 7.22
C ASN A 477 24.08 31.82 7.33
N LEU A 478 23.09 30.94 7.21
CA LEU A 478 21.67 31.23 7.40
C LEU A 478 21.28 30.96 8.85
N ARG A 479 20.85 31.98 9.57
CA ARG A 479 20.09 31.84 10.81
C ARG A 479 18.62 32.16 10.52
N ARG A 480 17.71 31.23 10.80
CA ARG A 480 16.26 31.41 10.64
C ARG A 480 15.51 30.86 11.85
N GLU A 481 14.59 31.65 12.33
CA GLU A 481 13.66 31.28 13.40
C GLU A 481 12.25 31.49 12.85
N SER A 482 11.39 30.47 12.94
CA SER A 482 10.03 30.60 12.44
C SER A 482 9.03 29.90 13.37
N ALA A 483 7.82 30.46 13.40
CA ALA A 483 6.66 29.90 14.07
C ALA A 483 5.46 29.95 13.14
N GLY A 484 4.71 28.86 13.06
CA GLY A 484 3.57 28.75 12.17
C GLY A 484 2.37 28.11 12.82
N ALA A 485 1.20 28.40 12.27
CA ALA A 485 -0.06 27.78 12.62
C ALA A 485 -0.81 27.43 11.36
N ASP A 486 -1.35 26.21 11.29
CA ASP A 486 -2.14 25.75 10.16
C ASP A 486 -3.38 24.94 10.57
N LEU A 487 -4.32 24.88 9.66
CA LEU A 487 -5.55 24.11 9.74
C LEU A 487 -5.68 23.23 8.51
N THR A 488 -5.67 21.93 8.72
CA THR A 488 -5.91 20.92 7.68
C THR A 488 -7.36 20.45 7.73
N SER A 489 -7.99 20.24 6.58
CA SER A 489 -9.33 19.68 6.44
C SER A 489 -9.32 18.39 5.65
N PHE A 490 -9.89 17.33 6.24
CA PHE A 490 -10.17 16.03 5.64
C PHE A 490 -11.64 15.97 5.21
N THR A 491 -12.00 16.80 4.23
CA THR A 491 -13.40 17.02 3.82
C THR A 491 -14.00 15.74 3.25
N SER A 492 -13.27 15.07 2.35
CA SER A 492 -13.70 13.81 1.75
C SER A 492 -12.50 12.91 1.43
N GLY A 493 -12.78 11.66 1.07
CA GLY A 493 -11.74 10.73 0.60
C GLY A 493 -11.03 11.15 -0.68
N LYS A 494 -11.56 12.16 -1.38
CA LYS A 494 -10.97 12.70 -2.61
C LYS A 494 -10.24 14.02 -2.42
N TRP A 495 -10.65 14.83 -1.44
CA TRP A 495 -10.17 16.20 -1.31
C TRP A 495 -9.76 16.52 0.12
N THR A 496 -8.50 16.94 0.22
CA THR A 496 -7.90 17.51 1.44
C THR A 496 -7.26 18.84 1.12
N TRP A 497 -7.33 19.77 2.06
CA TRP A 497 -6.68 21.06 1.93
C TRP A 497 -6.13 21.53 3.28
N PHE A 498 -5.11 22.36 3.27
CA PHE A 498 -4.71 23.11 4.45
C PHE A 498 -4.49 24.58 4.12
N THR A 499 -4.61 25.42 5.13
CA THR A 499 -4.24 26.82 5.09
C THR A 499 -3.54 27.18 6.40
N GLY A 500 -2.59 28.08 6.32
CA GLY A 500 -1.81 28.48 7.49
C GLY A 500 -1.10 29.82 7.31
N ILE A 501 -0.48 30.24 8.38
CA ILE A 501 0.39 31.41 8.44
C ILE A 501 1.72 31.03 9.09
N GLU A 502 2.79 31.66 8.67
CA GLU A 502 4.11 31.52 9.25
C GLU A 502 4.75 32.92 9.44
N LEU A 503 5.23 33.14 10.63
CA LEU A 503 6.08 34.30 10.97
C LEU A 503 7.50 33.81 11.08
N SER A 504 8.44 34.43 10.40
CA SER A 504 9.86 34.09 10.49
C SER A 504 10.76 35.32 10.60
N HIS A 505 11.90 35.14 11.23
CA HIS A 505 12.99 36.06 11.21
C HIS A 505 14.21 35.37 10.62
N ARG A 506 14.93 36.06 9.73
CA ARG A 506 16.15 35.52 9.12
C ARG A 506 17.27 36.54 9.14
N ASP A 507 18.48 36.00 9.21
CA ASP A 507 19.75 36.77 9.26
C ASP A 507 20.80 35.97 8.44
N TYR A 508 21.49 36.65 7.54
CA TYR A 508 22.60 36.08 6.78
C TYR A 508 23.93 36.63 7.32
N ARG A 509 24.81 35.73 7.70
CA ARG A 509 26.12 36.03 8.28
C ARG A 509 27.23 35.47 7.41
N ASN A 510 28.43 36.03 7.58
CA ASN A 510 29.62 35.57 6.87
C ASN A 510 29.39 35.45 5.35
N VAL A 511 28.73 36.45 4.78
CA VAL A 511 28.32 36.43 3.37
C VAL A 511 29.53 36.65 2.48
N PHE A 512 29.79 35.66 1.62
CA PHE A 512 30.65 35.81 0.45
C PHE A 512 29.75 35.76 -0.79
N ALA A 513 29.46 36.93 -1.36
CA ALA A 513 28.51 37.07 -2.45
C ALA A 513 28.93 36.29 -3.71
N GLY A 514 30.21 36.35 -4.07
CA GLY A 514 30.75 35.71 -5.24
C GLY A 514 29.98 36.08 -6.53
N THR A 515 29.68 35.08 -7.34
CA THR A 515 28.86 35.21 -8.57
C THR A 515 27.43 34.74 -8.41
N ALA A 516 27.05 34.18 -7.27
CA ALA A 516 25.77 33.50 -7.07
C ALA A 516 24.78 34.26 -6.19
N LEU A 517 25.28 35.04 -5.22
CA LEU A 517 24.42 35.74 -4.27
C LEU A 517 24.30 37.21 -4.66
N THR A 518 23.17 37.55 -5.20
CA THR A 518 22.80 38.92 -5.58
C THR A 518 22.04 39.60 -4.45
N PRO A 519 22.06 40.95 -4.33
CA PRO A 519 21.34 41.65 -3.25
C PRO A 519 19.85 41.34 -3.15
N ASP A 520 19.20 41.01 -4.26
CA ASP A 520 17.78 40.68 -4.37
C ASP A 520 17.38 39.34 -3.73
N VAL A 521 18.35 38.48 -3.40
CA VAL A 521 18.09 37.21 -2.65
C VAL A 521 18.61 37.30 -1.20
N LEU A 522 19.38 38.31 -0.84
CA LEU A 522 19.94 38.48 0.50
C LEU A 522 19.03 39.36 1.40
N LEU A 523 17.73 39.10 1.33
CA LEU A 523 16.71 39.81 2.09
C LEU A 523 16.64 39.25 3.50
N GLN A 524 17.04 40.04 4.49
CA GLN A 524 17.00 39.68 5.91
C GLN A 524 15.94 40.49 6.67
N GLY A 525 15.50 39.97 7.80
CA GLY A 525 14.50 40.61 8.66
C GLY A 525 13.29 39.71 8.94
N ILE A 526 12.20 40.35 9.32
CA ILE A 526 10.94 39.64 9.67
C ILE A 526 10.14 39.40 8.40
N GLU A 527 9.59 38.20 8.26
CA GLU A 527 8.68 37.82 7.20
C GLU A 527 7.37 37.26 7.76
N LEU A 528 6.26 37.67 7.19
CA LEU A 528 4.95 37.02 7.35
C LEU A 528 4.56 36.35 6.05
N LYS A 529 4.22 35.07 6.12
CA LYS A 529 3.85 34.25 4.98
C LYS A 529 2.50 33.59 5.19
N ALA A 530 1.61 33.70 4.21
CA ALA A 530 0.37 32.92 4.13
C ALA A 530 0.59 31.70 3.25
N LEU A 531 0.05 30.55 3.69
CA LEU A 531 0.24 29.25 3.08
C LEU A 531 -1.12 28.66 2.72
N ALA A 532 -1.24 28.06 1.53
CA ALA A 532 -2.38 27.24 1.18
C ALA A 532 -1.92 26.04 0.36
N HIS A 533 -2.55 24.90 0.59
CA HIS A 533 -2.29 23.68 -0.15
C HIS A 533 -3.60 22.93 -0.39
N THR A 534 -3.72 22.31 -1.55
CA THR A 534 -4.84 21.44 -1.88
C THR A 534 -4.34 20.17 -2.54
N ARG A 535 -4.97 19.06 -2.21
CA ARG A 535 -4.71 17.75 -2.79
C ARG A 535 -6.04 17.14 -3.21
N TYR A 536 -6.15 16.73 -4.46
CA TYR A 536 -7.35 16.16 -5.05
C TYR A 536 -7.03 14.85 -5.77
N GLU A 537 -7.80 13.80 -5.48
CA GLU A 537 -7.76 12.53 -6.22
C GLU A 537 -8.49 12.72 -7.56
N LEU A 538 -7.73 12.87 -8.64
CA LEU A 538 -8.27 13.13 -9.97
C LEU A 538 -8.92 11.89 -10.57
N TRP A 539 -8.18 10.78 -10.58
CA TRP A 539 -8.63 9.49 -11.07
C TRP A 539 -8.29 8.38 -10.08
N ARG A 540 -9.23 7.46 -9.96
CA ARG A 540 -9.00 6.19 -9.28
C ARG A 540 -9.77 5.09 -10.01
N VAL A 541 -9.04 4.07 -10.44
CA VAL A 541 -9.56 2.87 -11.10
C VAL A 541 -9.24 1.68 -10.20
N PRO A 542 -10.12 1.36 -9.24
CA PRO A 542 -9.86 0.31 -8.25
C PRO A 542 -9.57 -1.05 -8.88
N GLU A 543 -10.25 -1.37 -9.99
CA GLU A 543 -10.09 -2.63 -10.73
C GLU A 543 -8.68 -2.85 -11.28
N ARG A 544 -7.99 -1.76 -11.56
CA ARG A 544 -6.60 -1.75 -12.05
C ARG A 544 -5.61 -1.35 -10.97
N ARG A 545 -6.11 -1.08 -9.75
CA ARG A 545 -5.31 -0.55 -8.63
C ARG A 545 -4.47 0.66 -9.03
N PHE A 546 -5.08 1.52 -9.85
CA PHE A 546 -4.46 2.74 -10.36
C PHE A 546 -5.12 3.96 -9.74
N ASN A 547 -4.30 4.94 -9.32
CA ASN A 547 -4.76 6.24 -8.87
C ASN A 547 -3.88 7.37 -9.36
N THR A 548 -4.48 8.54 -9.54
CA THR A 548 -3.79 9.78 -9.89
C THR A 548 -4.26 10.89 -8.96
N ILE A 549 -3.31 11.58 -8.38
CA ILE A 549 -3.52 12.69 -7.45
C ILE A 549 -2.92 13.94 -8.06
N VAL A 550 -3.65 15.04 -7.97
CA VAL A 550 -3.15 16.38 -8.28
C VAL A 550 -3.07 17.17 -6.99
N ALA A 551 -1.98 17.88 -6.78
CA ALA A 551 -1.83 18.77 -5.65
C ALA A 551 -1.19 20.09 -6.07
N GLY A 552 -1.57 21.15 -5.37
CA GLY A 552 -1.01 22.48 -5.55
C GLY A 552 -0.80 23.17 -4.22
N SER A 553 0.25 23.95 -4.13
CA SER A 553 0.51 24.82 -2.98
C SER A 553 0.85 26.22 -3.46
N THR A 554 0.35 27.20 -2.73
CA THR A 554 0.69 28.61 -2.91
C THR A 554 1.17 29.19 -1.61
N GLN A 555 2.14 30.07 -1.69
CA GLN A 555 2.68 30.84 -0.57
C GLN A 555 2.78 32.28 -1.02
N VAL A 556 2.36 33.20 -0.18
CA VAL A 556 2.53 34.64 -0.39
C VAL A 556 3.19 35.18 0.85
N GLY A 557 4.36 35.78 0.65
CA GLY A 557 5.18 36.32 1.74
C GLY A 557 5.49 37.81 1.56
N ARG A 558 5.59 38.50 2.67
CA ARG A 558 6.15 39.84 2.73
C ARG A 558 7.26 39.88 3.78
N ILE A 559 8.39 40.36 3.36
CA ILE A 559 9.55 40.57 4.25
C ILE A 559 9.76 42.06 4.48
N TRP A 560 9.90 42.43 5.72
CA TRP A 560 10.27 43.79 6.13
C TRP A 560 11.79 43.86 6.26
N ALA A 561 12.42 44.05 5.09
CA ALA A 561 13.83 44.28 4.90
C ALA A 561 14.05 45.75 4.43
N GLU A 562 15.25 46.16 4.18
CA GLU A 562 15.57 47.44 3.56
C GLU A 562 16.25 47.21 2.19
N PRO A 563 15.49 47.36 1.07
CA PRO A 563 14.06 47.68 0.96
C PRO A 563 13.14 46.51 1.30
N SER A 564 11.89 46.82 1.71
CA SER A 564 10.90 45.76 1.95
C SER A 564 10.49 45.08 0.65
N ALA A 565 10.31 43.78 0.69
CA ALA A 565 10.02 42.96 -0.47
C ALA A 565 8.78 42.05 -0.28
N ALA A 566 8.20 41.61 -1.38
CA ALA A 566 7.12 40.67 -1.37
C ALA A 566 7.30 39.61 -2.48
N PHE A 567 6.87 38.41 -2.23
CA PHE A 567 6.95 37.33 -3.22
C PHE A 567 5.71 36.42 -3.19
N GLY A 568 5.47 35.77 -4.32
CA GLY A 568 4.52 34.69 -4.48
C GLY A 568 5.23 33.44 -4.97
N LYS A 569 4.97 32.30 -4.32
CA LYS A 569 5.53 31.00 -4.66
C LYS A 569 4.40 30.03 -4.97
N LEU A 570 4.41 29.47 -6.17
CA LEU A 570 3.44 28.47 -6.63
C LEU A 570 4.16 27.17 -6.96
N ARG A 571 3.59 26.07 -6.52
CA ARG A 571 4.09 24.75 -6.79
C ARG A 571 2.92 23.79 -7.02
N GLY A 572 3.05 22.86 -7.96
CA GLY A 572 2.08 21.81 -8.19
C GLY A 572 2.73 20.50 -8.58
N PHE A 573 2.00 19.40 -8.39
CA PHE A 573 2.42 18.11 -8.88
C PHE A 573 1.23 17.22 -9.26
N ILE A 574 1.51 16.28 -10.15
CA ILE A 574 0.67 15.13 -10.49
C ILE A 574 1.43 13.89 -10.06
N ASP A 575 0.79 13.05 -9.26
CA ASP A 575 1.35 11.78 -8.75
C ASP A 575 0.46 10.65 -9.25
N ALA A 576 0.99 9.76 -10.07
CA ALA A 576 0.32 8.57 -10.58
C ALA A 576 0.93 7.32 -9.97
N ARG A 577 0.10 6.39 -9.49
CA ARG A 577 0.53 5.11 -8.90
C ARG A 577 -0.27 3.97 -9.47
N TRP A 578 0.43 2.91 -9.79
CA TRP A 578 -0.14 1.69 -10.32
C TRP A 578 0.46 0.45 -9.65
N TYR A 579 -0.44 -0.43 -9.21
CA TYR A 579 -0.10 -1.74 -8.67
C TYR A 579 -0.54 -2.80 -9.67
N PRO A 580 0.36 -3.30 -10.53
CA PRO A 580 -0.02 -4.13 -11.68
C PRO A 580 -0.51 -5.54 -11.31
N ARG A 581 -0.14 -6.05 -10.13
CA ARG A 581 -0.57 -7.38 -9.68
C ARG A 581 -1.82 -7.35 -8.83
N ALA A 582 -2.61 -8.42 -8.90
CA ALA A 582 -3.85 -8.56 -8.12
C ALA A 582 -3.57 -8.61 -6.61
N GLU A 583 -2.49 -9.23 -6.18
CA GLU A 583 -2.05 -9.33 -4.78
C GLU A 583 -1.58 -7.99 -4.18
N GLY A 584 -1.53 -6.94 -5.00
CA GLY A 584 -1.46 -5.55 -4.56
C GLY A 584 -0.04 -5.00 -4.48
N ASP A 585 0.73 -5.34 -3.49
CA ASP A 585 1.94 -4.63 -3.07
C ASP A 585 3.28 -5.25 -3.53
N ASP A 586 3.24 -6.27 -4.39
CA ASP A 586 4.46 -6.88 -4.93
C ASP A 586 5.24 -5.91 -5.83
N TYR A 587 4.51 -5.19 -6.71
CA TYR A 587 5.05 -4.11 -7.53
C TYR A 587 4.24 -2.84 -7.37
N GLU A 588 4.93 -1.71 -7.24
CA GLU A 588 4.36 -0.36 -7.32
C GLU A 588 5.12 0.42 -8.37
N ILE A 589 4.42 0.91 -9.39
CA ILE A 589 4.98 1.82 -10.39
C ILE A 589 4.44 3.20 -10.07
N SER A 590 5.33 4.16 -9.88
CA SER A 590 4.98 5.54 -9.56
C SER A 590 5.68 6.53 -10.48
N GLU A 591 4.94 7.57 -10.84
CA GLU A 591 5.42 8.71 -11.61
C GLU A 591 4.92 9.99 -10.95
N ARG A 592 5.84 10.90 -10.63
CA ARG A 592 5.51 12.23 -10.13
C ARG A 592 6.09 13.29 -11.04
N ILE A 593 5.22 14.09 -11.62
CA ILE A 593 5.60 15.28 -12.39
C ILE A 593 5.27 16.50 -11.54
N SER A 594 6.24 17.35 -11.29
CA SER A 594 6.08 18.55 -10.48
C SER A 594 6.70 19.78 -11.17
N GLY A 595 6.17 20.93 -10.86
CA GLY A 595 6.67 22.20 -11.34
C GLY A 595 6.33 23.33 -10.39
N GLY A 596 7.11 24.39 -10.46
CA GLY A 596 6.88 25.55 -9.63
C GLY A 596 7.58 26.81 -10.12
N GLY A 597 7.12 27.94 -9.63
CA GLY A 597 7.67 29.26 -9.94
C GLY A 597 7.53 30.21 -8.78
N ILE A 598 8.47 31.15 -8.70
CA ILE A 598 8.51 32.25 -7.75
C ILE A 598 8.47 33.54 -8.52
N ALA A 599 7.64 34.47 -8.08
CA ALA A 599 7.54 35.84 -8.58
C ALA A 599 7.80 36.81 -7.44
N GLY A 600 8.41 37.96 -7.74
CA GLY A 600 8.84 38.96 -6.77
C GLY A 600 10.22 38.68 -6.20
N ASP A 601 10.63 39.47 -5.23
CA ASP A 601 11.92 39.37 -4.57
C ASP A 601 11.84 38.43 -3.40
N VAL A 602 12.56 37.33 -3.50
CA VAL A 602 12.46 36.18 -2.59
C VAL A 602 13.76 36.01 -1.81
N PRO A 603 13.70 35.76 -0.50
CA PRO A 603 14.87 35.41 0.28
C PRO A 603 15.53 34.11 -0.22
N PHE A 604 16.86 34.04 -0.08
CA PHE A 604 17.68 32.91 -0.56
C PHE A 604 17.16 31.55 -0.12
N ASP A 605 16.76 31.41 1.14
CA ASP A 605 16.29 30.17 1.73
C ASP A 605 14.89 29.72 1.25
N GLU A 606 14.18 30.58 0.52
CA GLU A 606 12.89 30.25 -0.13
C GLU A 606 13.05 29.81 -1.59
N LEU A 607 14.25 29.87 -2.17
CA LEU A 607 14.51 29.32 -3.50
C LEU A 607 14.23 27.81 -3.57
N TYR A 608 13.87 27.31 -4.74
CA TYR A 608 13.80 25.87 -4.98
C TYR A 608 15.20 25.28 -5.09
N MET A 609 15.36 24.05 -4.63
CA MET A 609 16.56 23.25 -4.79
C MET A 609 16.19 21.91 -5.43
N LEU A 610 16.82 21.52 -6.54
CA LEU A 610 16.68 20.18 -7.11
C LEU A 610 17.87 19.32 -6.67
N GLY A 611 17.65 18.43 -5.74
CA GLY A 611 18.71 17.56 -5.26
C GLY A 611 18.34 16.73 -4.05
N LEU A 612 19.20 15.79 -3.74
CA LEU A 612 19.05 14.89 -2.61
C LEU A 612 19.60 15.55 -1.34
N GLU A 613 18.71 16.11 -0.53
CA GLU A 613 19.01 16.70 0.77
C GLU A 613 17.89 16.35 1.75
N ARG A 614 18.20 16.22 3.04
CA ARG A 614 17.26 15.77 4.09
C ARG A 614 16.01 16.63 4.24
N ASP A 615 16.15 17.91 3.98
CA ASP A 615 15.06 18.89 4.16
C ASP A 615 14.43 19.30 2.83
N ASN A 616 14.69 18.54 1.76
CA ASN A 616 14.22 18.81 0.41
C ASN A 616 13.37 17.65 -0.12
N ASP A 617 12.27 17.95 -0.78
CA ASP A 617 11.36 16.98 -1.40
C ASP A 617 11.37 17.02 -2.93
N LEU A 618 12.19 17.89 -3.53
CA LEU A 618 12.41 17.98 -4.97
C LEU A 618 13.66 17.14 -5.34
N LEU A 619 13.44 15.82 -5.42
CA LEU A 619 14.53 14.86 -5.51
C LEU A 619 15.08 14.77 -6.93
N LEU A 620 16.33 15.12 -7.10
CA LEU A 620 17.20 14.76 -8.20
C LEU A 620 18.32 13.92 -7.58
N ARG A 621 18.19 12.58 -7.64
CA ARG A 621 18.84 11.67 -6.68
C ARG A 621 20.34 11.46 -6.90
N ALA A 622 20.90 11.89 -8.03
CA ALA A 622 22.33 11.93 -8.22
C ALA A 622 22.95 13.32 -7.94
N HIS A 623 22.15 14.30 -7.50
CA HIS A 623 22.61 15.65 -7.17
C HIS A 623 22.52 15.87 -5.66
N ILE A 624 23.59 15.53 -4.91
CA ILE A 624 23.63 15.72 -3.46
C ILE A 624 23.72 17.20 -3.13
N GLY A 625 22.83 17.67 -2.24
CA GLY A 625 22.72 19.04 -1.83
C GLY A 625 23.80 19.50 -0.83
N THR A 626 24.55 18.55 -0.26
CA THR A 626 25.56 18.79 0.77
C THR A 626 26.94 18.36 0.29
N ARG A 627 27.94 19.21 0.48
CA ARG A 627 29.36 18.92 0.31
C ARG A 627 30.14 19.45 1.54
N ASP A 628 31.01 18.62 2.08
CA ASP A 628 31.84 18.98 3.26
C ASP A 628 30.96 19.46 4.47
N GLY A 629 29.80 18.84 4.66
CA GLY A 629 28.81 19.21 5.68
C GLY A 629 27.92 20.41 5.32
N ARG A 630 28.27 21.23 4.34
CA ARG A 630 27.58 22.49 3.97
C ARG A 630 26.59 22.26 2.83
N LYS A 631 25.45 22.95 2.91
CA LYS A 631 24.43 22.94 1.83
C LYS A 631 24.87 23.80 0.64
N GLY A 632 24.25 23.59 -0.54
CA GLY A 632 24.39 24.44 -1.71
C GLY A 632 25.12 23.84 -2.90
N SER A 633 25.39 22.52 -2.88
CA SER A 633 26.00 21.80 -4.00
C SER A 633 24.99 21.21 -5.01
N ALA A 634 23.69 21.29 -4.72
CA ALA A 634 22.62 21.01 -5.68
C ALA A 634 22.11 22.30 -6.34
N PRO A 635 21.57 22.22 -7.57
CA PRO A 635 21.06 23.37 -8.30
C PRO A 635 19.91 24.10 -7.58
N LEU A 636 20.01 25.44 -7.51
CA LEU A 636 19.03 26.34 -6.91
C LEU A 636 18.38 27.23 -7.98
N GLY A 637 17.16 27.67 -7.77
CA GLY A 637 16.52 28.60 -8.70
C GLY A 637 15.09 28.97 -8.35
N ARG A 638 14.51 29.87 -9.17
CA ARG A 638 13.16 30.39 -8.97
C ARG A 638 12.09 29.63 -9.78
N ARG A 639 12.46 28.86 -10.77
CA ARG A 639 11.52 28.07 -11.59
C ARG A 639 12.07 26.68 -11.81
N TYR A 640 11.21 25.67 -11.69
CA TYR A 640 11.62 24.29 -11.96
C TYR A 640 10.52 23.47 -12.62
N VAL A 641 10.96 22.41 -13.29
CA VAL A 641 10.16 21.25 -13.71
C VAL A 641 10.95 20.00 -13.32
N LEU A 642 10.29 19.01 -12.78
CA LEU A 642 10.91 17.79 -12.28
C LEU A 642 9.95 16.60 -12.52
N SER A 643 10.46 15.50 -13.02
CA SER A 643 9.78 14.22 -13.12
C SER A 643 10.59 13.15 -12.38
N ASN A 644 9.91 12.35 -11.56
CA ASN A 644 10.47 11.24 -10.80
C ASN A 644 9.67 9.98 -11.13
N ALA A 645 10.29 9.05 -11.85
CA ALA A 645 9.75 7.73 -12.16
C ALA A 645 10.42 6.66 -11.29
N GLU A 646 9.64 5.73 -10.76
CA GLU A 646 10.16 4.70 -9.87
C GLU A 646 9.34 3.41 -9.98
N ILE A 647 10.03 2.27 -9.93
CA ILE A 647 9.43 0.94 -9.88
C ILE A 647 9.86 0.28 -8.58
N ASN A 648 8.97 0.19 -7.62
CA ASN A 648 9.22 -0.50 -6.35
C ASN A 648 8.89 -2.00 -6.49
N LYS A 649 9.83 -2.87 -6.16
CA LYS A 649 9.63 -4.31 -6.03
C LYS A 649 9.76 -4.70 -4.56
N ASN A 650 8.72 -5.33 -4.02
CA ASN A 650 8.77 -5.91 -2.69
C ASN A 650 9.56 -7.22 -2.74
N LEU A 651 10.73 -7.26 -2.12
CA LEU A 651 11.58 -8.45 -2.06
C LEU A 651 11.25 -9.33 -0.87
N TYR A 652 10.92 -8.71 0.25
CA TYR A 652 10.60 -9.40 1.49
C TYR A 652 9.69 -8.55 2.37
N ASN A 653 8.69 -9.18 2.99
CA ASN A 653 7.83 -8.52 3.97
C ASN A 653 7.24 -9.56 4.93
N ASN A 654 7.55 -9.45 6.21
CA ASN A 654 6.97 -10.28 7.28
C ASN A 654 6.18 -9.45 8.31
N GLY A 655 5.88 -8.19 8.00
CA GLY A 655 5.18 -7.26 8.89
C GLY A 655 6.09 -6.50 9.87
N LEU A 656 7.17 -7.11 10.38
CA LEU A 656 8.18 -6.46 11.23
C LEU A 656 9.32 -5.88 10.42
N PHE A 657 9.70 -6.58 9.36
CA PHE A 657 10.80 -6.23 8.49
C PHE A 657 10.34 -6.30 7.04
N SER A 658 10.65 -5.28 6.26
CA SER A 658 10.43 -5.30 4.82
C SER A 658 11.62 -4.74 4.06
N VAL A 659 11.86 -5.31 2.88
CA VAL A 659 12.90 -4.89 1.93
C VAL A 659 12.25 -4.64 0.59
N ARG A 660 12.46 -3.44 0.04
CA ARG A 660 12.03 -3.09 -1.31
C ARG A 660 13.23 -2.62 -2.13
N LEU A 661 13.27 -3.02 -3.38
CA LEU A 661 14.21 -2.50 -4.37
C LEU A 661 13.46 -1.56 -5.30
N ALA A 662 14.02 -0.39 -5.56
CA ALA A 662 13.37 0.66 -6.30
C ALA A 662 14.32 1.31 -7.32
N PRO A 663 14.49 0.74 -8.53
CA PRO A 663 15.11 1.45 -9.63
C PRO A 663 14.32 2.71 -10.00
N PHE A 664 15.03 3.80 -10.34
CA PHE A 664 14.45 5.09 -10.62
C PHE A 664 15.08 5.80 -11.82
N LEU A 665 14.32 6.73 -12.37
CA LEU A 665 14.76 7.71 -13.34
C LEU A 665 14.20 9.07 -12.94
N ASP A 666 15.08 10.04 -12.68
CA ASP A 666 14.72 11.43 -12.39
C ASP A 666 15.16 12.32 -13.55
N THR A 667 14.34 13.28 -13.92
CA THR A 667 14.74 14.30 -14.88
C THR A 667 14.16 15.64 -14.46
N GLY A 668 14.98 16.69 -14.58
CA GLY A 668 14.52 18.01 -14.20
C GLY A 668 15.35 19.14 -14.80
N LYS A 669 14.77 20.32 -14.70
CA LYS A 669 15.41 21.58 -15.06
C LYS A 669 15.04 22.63 -14.04
N ILE A 670 16.02 23.41 -13.59
CA ILE A 670 15.81 24.54 -12.72
C ILE A 670 16.47 25.77 -13.33
N THR A 671 15.81 26.89 -13.25
CA THR A 671 16.30 28.17 -13.83
C THR A 671 16.16 29.29 -12.84
N ASP A 672 17.11 30.22 -12.89
CA ASP A 672 17.05 31.47 -12.19
C ASP A 672 17.15 32.61 -13.22
N PRO A 673 16.09 33.43 -13.38
CA PRO A 673 16.12 34.57 -14.28
C PRO A 673 17.17 35.64 -13.89
N SER A 674 17.53 35.72 -12.60
CA SER A 674 18.56 36.65 -12.10
C SER A 674 20.00 36.23 -12.44
N GLY A 675 20.19 35.05 -12.99
CA GLY A 675 21.38 34.71 -13.79
C GLY A 675 22.52 34.01 -13.10
N GLY A 676 22.44 33.61 -11.82
CA GLY A 676 23.60 33.02 -11.14
C GLY A 676 23.47 31.59 -10.63
N LEU A 677 22.27 31.17 -10.34
CA LEU A 677 22.02 29.98 -9.51
C LEU A 677 21.47 28.77 -10.28
N GLY A 678 20.72 29.01 -11.34
CA GLY A 678 20.01 27.96 -12.07
C GLY A 678 20.89 27.19 -13.06
N GLU A 679 20.49 25.98 -13.36
CA GLU A 679 21.09 25.15 -14.41
C GLU A 679 20.31 25.33 -15.72
N GLN A 680 20.99 25.72 -16.81
CA GLN A 680 20.34 25.98 -18.10
C GLN A 680 19.93 24.72 -18.85
N LYS A 681 20.52 23.57 -18.52
CA LYS A 681 20.33 22.30 -19.23
C LYS A 681 19.42 21.36 -18.42
N TRP A 682 18.80 20.42 -19.10
CA TRP A 682 18.12 19.30 -18.47
C TRP A 682 19.12 18.38 -17.78
N LEU A 683 18.78 17.96 -16.56
CA LEU A 683 19.52 17.02 -15.73
C LEU A 683 18.80 15.68 -15.76
N TRP A 684 19.56 14.60 -15.77
CA TRP A 684 19.06 13.23 -15.85
C TRP A 684 19.82 12.35 -14.87
N ASP A 685 19.10 11.80 -13.92
CA ASP A 685 19.64 10.88 -12.92
C ASP A 685 18.99 9.52 -13.05
N THR A 686 19.77 8.46 -12.90
CA THR A 686 19.27 7.10 -12.80
C THR A 686 19.95 6.37 -11.66
N GLY A 687 19.34 5.31 -11.16
CA GLY A 687 19.91 4.54 -10.08
C GLY A 687 18.91 3.59 -9.44
N ALA A 688 19.20 3.22 -8.20
CA ALA A 688 18.32 2.36 -7.42
C ALA A 688 18.32 2.75 -5.95
N GLU A 689 17.22 2.50 -5.30
CA GLU A 689 17.07 2.60 -3.85
C GLU A 689 16.80 1.22 -3.25
N VAL A 690 17.40 0.96 -2.10
CA VAL A 690 17.04 -0.14 -1.21
C VAL A 690 16.32 0.46 -0.02
N LYS A 691 15.03 0.16 0.08
CA LYS A 691 14.17 0.66 1.16
C LYS A 691 13.97 -0.43 2.18
N LEU A 692 14.53 -0.25 3.38
CA LEU A 692 14.38 -1.15 4.52
C LEU A 692 13.36 -0.56 5.48
N ARG A 693 12.45 -1.38 6.00
CA ARG A 693 11.57 -1.01 7.11
C ARG A 693 11.76 -1.98 8.26
N ILE A 694 12.08 -1.48 9.43
CA ILE A 694 12.33 -2.27 10.63
C ILE A 694 11.46 -1.72 11.75
N ILE A 695 10.46 -2.48 12.19
CA ILE A 695 9.54 -2.10 13.30
C ILE A 695 8.96 -0.69 13.09
N GLY A 696 8.54 -0.39 11.85
CA GLY A 696 7.93 0.90 11.51
C GLY A 696 8.90 2.04 11.20
N VAL A 697 10.22 1.87 11.40
CA VAL A 697 11.26 2.84 11.00
C VAL A 697 11.81 2.46 9.63
N GLY A 698 11.81 3.41 8.70
CA GLY A 698 12.32 3.23 7.34
C GLY A 698 13.77 3.73 7.20
N PHE A 699 14.57 3.00 6.45
CA PHE A 699 15.91 3.41 6.00
C PHE A 699 15.95 3.27 4.49
N THR A 700 16.40 4.30 3.80
CA THR A 700 16.55 4.28 2.35
C THR A 700 18.02 4.50 2.00
N PHE A 701 18.57 3.54 1.27
CA PHE A 701 19.91 3.60 0.70
C PHE A 701 19.76 3.91 -0.77
N THR A 702 20.20 5.08 -1.20
CA THR A 702 20.07 5.57 -2.56
C THR A 702 21.44 5.56 -3.23
N TYR A 703 21.53 4.87 -4.37
CA TYR A 703 22.64 5.00 -5.30
C TYR A 703 22.14 5.63 -6.59
N GLY A 704 22.69 6.78 -6.96
CA GLY A 704 22.32 7.55 -8.14
C GLY A 704 23.54 7.83 -9.03
N LYS A 705 23.28 7.95 -10.33
CA LYS A 705 24.25 8.36 -11.34
C LYS A 705 23.68 9.51 -12.17
N ASP A 706 24.35 10.64 -12.19
CA ASP A 706 24.09 11.71 -13.16
C ASP A 706 24.55 11.27 -14.55
N LEU A 707 23.62 11.10 -15.46
CA LEU A 707 23.88 10.63 -16.82
C LEU A 707 24.62 11.67 -17.68
N ARG A 708 24.66 12.92 -17.23
CA ARG A 708 25.30 14.01 -17.95
C ARG A 708 26.78 14.19 -17.54
N SER A 709 27.06 14.24 -16.25
CA SER A 709 28.43 14.40 -15.74
C SER A 709 29.16 13.07 -15.49
N GLY A 710 28.39 11.97 -15.39
CA GLY A 710 28.92 10.67 -14.98
C GLY A 710 29.17 10.52 -13.49
N ASN A 711 28.90 11.56 -12.68
CA ASN A 711 29.10 11.52 -11.24
C ASN A 711 28.15 10.52 -10.58
N ASN A 712 28.67 9.80 -9.58
CA ASN A 712 27.87 8.89 -8.76
C ASN A 712 27.61 9.48 -7.40
N ALA A 713 26.41 9.26 -6.88
CA ALA A 713 25.98 9.70 -5.57
C ALA A 713 25.55 8.51 -4.71
N PHE A 714 25.95 8.48 -3.46
CA PHE A 714 25.44 7.54 -2.47
C PHE A 714 24.91 8.33 -1.28
N TYR A 715 23.71 7.99 -0.85
CA TYR A 715 23.03 8.70 0.24
C TYR A 715 22.22 7.73 1.09
N VAL A 716 22.20 7.99 2.40
CA VAL A 716 21.39 7.24 3.35
C VAL A 716 20.45 8.19 4.07
N SER A 717 19.17 7.86 4.03
CA SER A 717 18.15 8.61 4.77
C SER A 717 17.36 7.67 5.69
N ALA A 718 16.94 8.21 6.83
CA ALA A 718 16.02 7.53 7.72
C ALA A 718 14.69 8.29 7.73
N GLY A 719 13.61 7.56 7.51
CA GLY A 719 12.26 8.07 7.47
C GLY A 719 11.31 7.25 8.33
N ARG A 720 10.05 7.57 8.25
CA ARG A 720 8.98 6.80 8.88
C ARG A 720 8.24 5.95 7.89
#